data_1bbf9763a168ec734e9dea1807cc9a03
#
_entry.id   1bbf9763a168ec734e9dea1807cc9a03
#
_cell.length_a   1.000
_cell.length_b   1.000
_cell.length_c   1.000
_cell.angle_alpha   90.00
_cell.angle_beta   90.00
_cell.angle_gamma   90.00
#
_symmetry.space_group_name_H-M   'P 1'
#
loop_
_entity.id
_entity.type
_entity.pdbx_description
1 polymer ?
#
loop_
_entity_poly.entity_id
_entity_poly.type
_entity_poly.pdbx_seq_one_letter_code
_entity_poly.pdbx_strand_id
1 'polypeptide(L)'
;MSTDHPTAVSETTDRPRVPVVLLYGDVDLNVLDGSAVWLGSMAETWVAAGAEVHVQLKALERRDVLTSDLRALAGVTLHEADPEPGTDQMDRPRAVEVLEDLAQRLHPDIVLVRGIHLCAEVARRGAFPGRLWSYVTEFGYPSSGAAPAKLDVIRSIAAASRVMLAQTEDARAVLEAYVPEAAGRTLVLTPMIPDALVASATQARAHGEAAAHSDAGRPLELVYTGKFARNWRTDLMPALVSALAGHGVPARLTMVGDKVHREKSDPTFFGRMTELMQTPDPAVTWTGGVPRSAALDHTARADMALSWRSPALDVSLELSTKVLESCALGVPPVLNRTAAHERLLGVDWPLFVEPHTDSVEGVAQLLATARPHLGALAERAVAAAAPYRVSARAEVLRGYVERVVPGFSPQALPALRSAETTDRNPASPGRPLRVVVAGHDLKFAGELLDMLRTHPGVELRIDRWAGLHRHDASVSREHVEWADVVLCEWAGPNAVWYARHKRPGQKLVVRLHMFELRGAWLSDLDLDAVDTLITVSDHYRDLTVEALGADPGRVRVIPNAVSVADLAREPVAGAEFRLGLVGIVPLRKRLDRALDLLRVLRAEDDRFTLHVRGRMPWEYRHEWQNPLQREGYLDLFAKLGGDPLHRAVAFEPFGADMGTWLRRMGWVLSPSSVESFHLAPAEGMAAGSLPVIWDRPGADGVFGADLVHADTEAAARWILELTQDEARRQEWSARMRERVLAFDERTVARAWAEALGLD
;
A
#
# COMPACT_ATOMS: atom_id res chain seq x y z
N MET A 1 57.98 33.51 -7.51
CA MET A 1 56.97 33.21 -8.54
C MET A 1 56.32 31.90 -8.16
N SER A 2 55.21 32.04 -7.47
CA SER A 2 54.34 30.93 -7.00
C SER A 2 53.28 30.73 -8.06
N THR A 3 53.10 29.52 -8.54
CA THR A 3 52.02 29.13 -9.42
C THR A 3 51.09 28.23 -8.67
N ASP A 4 50.02 28.80 -8.15
CA ASP A 4 48.83 28.07 -7.66
C ASP A 4 48.18 27.29 -8.79
N HIS A 5 48.04 26.00 -8.63
CA HIS A 5 47.12 25.16 -9.38
C HIS A 5 45.83 24.98 -8.57
N PRO A 6 44.63 25.30 -9.14
CA PRO A 6 43.41 24.97 -8.49
C PRO A 6 43.14 23.46 -8.60
N THR A 7 42.96 22.81 -7.48
CA THR A 7 42.43 21.44 -7.38
C THR A 7 41.01 21.44 -7.89
N ALA A 8 40.78 20.80 -9.03
CA ALA A 8 39.46 20.52 -9.56
C ALA A 8 38.76 19.55 -8.59
N VAL A 9 37.71 20.04 -7.93
CA VAL A 9 36.73 19.21 -7.24
C VAL A 9 35.95 18.48 -8.35
N SER A 10 36.15 17.17 -8.42
CA SER A 10 35.37 16.27 -9.27
C SER A 10 33.93 16.21 -8.74
N GLU A 11 33.04 17.00 -9.31
CA GLU A 11 31.60 16.77 -9.19
C GLU A 11 31.27 15.45 -9.87
N THR A 12 31.07 14.39 -9.10
CA THR A 12 30.41 13.18 -9.57
C THR A 12 28.94 13.50 -9.75
N THR A 13 28.58 13.95 -10.95
CA THR A 13 27.19 14.08 -11.36
C THR A 13 26.57 12.69 -11.46
N ASP A 14 25.85 12.29 -10.42
CA ASP A 14 24.96 11.15 -10.44
C ASP A 14 23.88 11.42 -11.52
N ARG A 15 24.00 10.76 -12.69
CA ARG A 15 23.05 10.97 -13.79
C ARG A 15 21.74 10.28 -13.41
N PRO A 16 20.63 11.00 -13.41
CA PRO A 16 19.32 10.46 -13.09
C PRO A 16 18.96 9.28 -14.04
N ARG A 17 18.59 8.14 -13.46
CA ARG A 17 18.30 6.89 -14.18
C ARG A 17 16.82 6.76 -14.46
N VAL A 18 16.45 6.43 -15.72
CA VAL A 18 15.09 6.07 -16.13
C VAL A 18 14.85 4.59 -15.79
N PRO A 19 13.81 4.23 -15.02
CA PRO A 19 13.51 2.84 -14.74
C PRO A 19 12.99 2.13 -15.99
N VAL A 20 13.44 0.91 -16.19
CA VAL A 20 12.98 0.01 -17.28
C VAL A 20 11.95 -0.96 -16.69
N VAL A 21 10.74 -0.97 -17.26
CA VAL A 21 9.62 -1.81 -16.83
C VAL A 21 9.26 -2.81 -17.92
N LEU A 22 9.31 -4.09 -17.59
CA LEU A 22 8.75 -5.17 -18.42
C LEU A 22 7.35 -5.50 -17.91
N LEU A 23 6.34 -5.31 -18.76
CA LEU A 23 4.91 -5.46 -18.42
C LEU A 23 4.28 -6.61 -19.20
N TYR A 24 3.60 -7.53 -18.49
CA TYR A 24 2.82 -8.61 -19.06
C TYR A 24 1.50 -8.85 -18.32
N GLY A 25 0.39 -8.83 -19.06
CA GLY A 25 -0.96 -8.87 -18.49
C GLY A 25 -1.70 -10.21 -18.57
N ASP A 26 -1.13 -11.24 -19.19
CA ASP A 26 -1.81 -12.52 -19.57
C ASP A 26 -3.15 -12.30 -20.30
N VAL A 27 -3.22 -11.26 -21.15
CA VAL A 27 -4.42 -10.84 -21.88
C VAL A 27 -4.18 -10.77 -23.38
N ASP A 28 -5.21 -11.11 -24.16
CA ASP A 28 -5.19 -11.01 -25.63
C ASP A 28 -5.68 -9.61 -26.06
N LEU A 29 -4.78 -8.78 -26.59
CA LEU A 29 -5.10 -7.42 -27.04
C LEU A 29 -5.93 -7.38 -28.35
N ASN A 30 -6.16 -8.52 -29.01
CA ASN A 30 -7.13 -8.61 -30.10
C ASN A 30 -8.58 -8.52 -29.63
N VAL A 31 -8.82 -8.67 -28.29
CA VAL A 31 -10.14 -8.68 -27.67
C VAL A 31 -10.29 -7.45 -26.78
N LEU A 32 -11.30 -6.63 -27.04
CA LEU A 32 -11.61 -5.48 -26.22
C LEU A 32 -12.39 -5.91 -24.95
N ASP A 33 -11.67 -6.03 -23.84
CA ASP A 33 -12.27 -6.28 -22.53
C ASP A 33 -11.56 -5.45 -21.44
N GLY A 34 -12.11 -5.48 -20.22
CA GLY A 34 -11.56 -4.69 -19.11
C GLY A 34 -10.11 -5.01 -18.75
N SER A 35 -9.65 -6.24 -19.02
CA SER A 35 -8.28 -6.66 -18.76
C SER A 35 -7.30 -6.14 -19.81
N ALA A 36 -7.72 -6.11 -21.06
CA ALA A 36 -6.94 -5.54 -22.15
C ALA A 36 -6.84 -4.00 -22.02
N VAL A 37 -7.95 -3.34 -21.67
CA VAL A 37 -7.96 -1.89 -21.35
C VAL A 37 -7.04 -1.57 -20.17
N TRP A 38 -7.03 -2.41 -19.13
CA TRP A 38 -6.13 -2.27 -17.98
C TRP A 38 -4.65 -2.28 -18.41
N LEU A 39 -4.25 -3.18 -19.32
CA LEU A 39 -2.86 -3.26 -19.77
C LEU A 39 -2.41 -1.97 -20.47
N GLY A 40 -3.26 -1.40 -21.33
CA GLY A 40 -3.01 -0.12 -21.99
C GLY A 40 -2.89 1.04 -21.00
N SER A 41 -3.85 1.17 -20.08
CA SER A 41 -3.83 2.22 -19.06
C SER A 41 -2.63 2.07 -18.09
N MET A 42 -2.21 0.84 -17.81
CA MET A 42 -1.03 0.56 -16.99
C MET A 42 0.25 1.02 -17.70
N ALA A 43 0.42 0.70 -18.99
CA ALA A 43 1.57 1.14 -19.78
C ALA A 43 1.63 2.68 -19.85
N GLU A 44 0.50 3.33 -20.12
CA GLU A 44 0.38 4.80 -20.13
C GLU A 44 0.79 5.40 -18.78
N THR A 45 0.33 4.81 -17.68
CA THR A 45 0.64 5.28 -16.32
C THR A 45 2.12 5.15 -15.99
N TRP A 46 2.77 4.06 -16.40
CA TRP A 46 4.20 3.87 -16.21
C TRP A 46 5.02 4.89 -17.00
N VAL A 47 4.64 5.16 -18.25
CA VAL A 47 5.29 6.22 -19.05
C VAL A 47 5.09 7.59 -18.41
N ALA A 48 3.88 7.90 -17.95
CA ALA A 48 3.59 9.15 -17.24
C ALA A 48 4.36 9.25 -15.90
N ALA A 49 4.66 8.13 -15.26
CA ALA A 49 5.52 8.07 -14.08
C ALA A 49 7.01 8.24 -14.42
N GLY A 50 7.38 8.19 -15.71
CA GLY A 50 8.74 8.43 -16.18
C GLY A 50 9.56 7.18 -16.46
N ALA A 51 8.91 6.05 -16.68
CA ALA A 51 9.56 4.79 -17.02
C ALA A 51 9.66 4.57 -18.53
N GLU A 52 10.67 3.80 -18.96
CA GLU A 52 10.70 3.11 -20.24
C GLU A 52 9.93 1.79 -20.10
N VAL A 53 8.95 1.57 -20.97
CA VAL A 53 8.00 0.46 -20.83
C VAL A 53 8.11 -0.52 -21.99
N HIS A 54 8.36 -1.78 -21.69
CA HIS A 54 8.34 -2.87 -22.62
C HIS A 54 7.13 -3.75 -22.35
N VAL A 55 6.21 -3.85 -23.30
CA VAL A 55 5.00 -4.66 -23.19
C VAL A 55 5.16 -5.93 -24.02
N GLN A 56 5.13 -7.09 -23.39
CA GLN A 56 5.11 -8.39 -24.08
C GLN A 56 3.66 -8.73 -24.45
N LEU A 57 3.40 -9.00 -25.74
CA LEU A 57 2.10 -9.48 -26.22
C LEU A 57 1.91 -10.97 -25.90
N LYS A 58 0.69 -11.36 -25.53
CA LYS A 58 0.30 -12.75 -25.28
C LYS A 58 0.00 -13.52 -26.57
N ALA A 59 -0.65 -12.87 -27.51
CA ALA A 59 -1.14 -13.46 -28.74
C ALA A 59 -0.59 -12.75 -29.98
N LEU A 60 -0.52 -13.46 -31.09
CA LEU A 60 -0.21 -12.87 -32.38
C LEU A 60 -1.23 -11.77 -32.70
N GLU A 61 -0.76 -10.64 -33.17
CA GLU A 61 -1.61 -9.49 -33.49
C GLU A 61 -2.44 -9.78 -34.75
N ARG A 62 -3.75 -9.70 -34.60
CA ARG A 62 -4.75 -9.84 -35.70
C ARG A 62 -5.59 -8.58 -35.87
N ARG A 63 -5.65 -7.75 -34.83
CA ARG A 63 -6.35 -6.47 -34.77
C ARG A 63 -5.49 -5.48 -33.99
N ASP A 64 -5.38 -4.28 -34.48
CA ASP A 64 -4.56 -3.20 -33.91
C ASP A 64 -5.33 -2.24 -32.97
N VAL A 65 -6.56 -2.59 -32.58
CA VAL A 65 -7.49 -1.73 -31.85
C VAL A 65 -6.92 -1.15 -30.54
N LEU A 66 -6.06 -1.92 -29.85
CA LEU A 66 -5.39 -1.47 -28.61
C LEU A 66 -3.89 -1.32 -28.80
N THR A 67 -3.29 -2.05 -29.72
CA THR A 67 -1.84 -2.00 -29.97
C THR A 67 -1.43 -0.76 -30.73
N SER A 68 -2.31 -0.18 -31.58
CA SER A 68 -2.09 1.10 -32.25
C SER A 68 -1.89 2.25 -31.22
N ASP A 69 -2.75 2.32 -30.19
CA ASP A 69 -2.67 3.34 -29.16
C ASP A 69 -1.38 3.17 -28.34
N LEU A 70 -1.01 1.92 -28.00
CA LEU A 70 0.23 1.61 -27.28
C LEU A 70 1.48 1.97 -28.07
N ARG A 71 1.50 1.71 -29.40
CA ARG A 71 2.62 2.10 -30.28
C ARG A 71 2.75 3.61 -30.44
N ALA A 72 1.65 4.34 -30.32
CA ALA A 72 1.65 5.80 -30.37
C ALA A 72 2.22 6.47 -29.10
N LEU A 73 2.30 5.73 -27.98
CA LEU A 73 2.86 6.23 -26.74
C LEU A 73 4.39 6.27 -26.82
N ALA A 74 4.96 7.46 -26.77
CA ALA A 74 6.42 7.63 -26.66
C ALA A 74 6.91 6.99 -25.35
N GLY A 75 7.91 6.11 -25.44
CA GLY A 75 8.45 5.36 -24.27
C GLY A 75 7.84 3.97 -24.08
N VAL A 76 6.96 3.53 -24.97
CA VAL A 76 6.44 2.15 -24.99
C VAL A 76 7.06 1.37 -26.17
N THR A 77 7.55 0.18 -25.90
CA THR A 77 7.99 -0.80 -26.91
C THR A 77 7.15 -2.06 -26.79
N LEU A 78 6.50 -2.46 -27.89
CA LEU A 78 5.77 -3.73 -27.95
C LEU A 78 6.68 -4.84 -28.45
N HIS A 79 6.62 -6.00 -27.77
CA HIS A 79 7.28 -7.23 -28.17
C HIS A 79 6.25 -8.22 -28.66
N GLU A 80 6.47 -8.78 -29.84
CA GLU A 80 5.58 -9.75 -30.46
C GLU A 80 5.47 -11.03 -29.62
N ALA A 81 4.29 -11.66 -29.67
CA ALA A 81 4.09 -12.95 -29.03
C ALA A 81 4.91 -14.04 -29.77
N ASP A 82 5.44 -14.98 -28.99
CA ASP A 82 6.17 -16.13 -29.48
C ASP A 82 5.51 -17.45 -28.99
N PRO A 83 4.31 -17.80 -29.53
CA PRO A 83 3.57 -18.98 -29.12
C PRO A 83 4.21 -20.27 -29.71
N GLU A 84 3.85 -21.41 -29.12
CA GLU A 84 4.22 -22.72 -29.67
C GLU A 84 3.68 -22.92 -31.11
N PRO A 85 4.39 -23.63 -31.95
CA PRO A 85 3.96 -23.90 -33.32
C PRO A 85 2.54 -24.48 -33.40
N GLY A 86 1.68 -23.82 -34.20
CA GLY A 86 0.26 -24.21 -34.36
C GLY A 86 -0.70 -23.59 -33.36
N THR A 87 -0.24 -22.69 -32.50
CA THR A 87 -1.09 -21.88 -31.60
C THR A 87 -0.95 -20.41 -31.93
N ASP A 88 -1.97 -19.60 -31.56
CA ASP A 88 -1.99 -18.17 -31.82
C ASP A 88 -1.65 -17.35 -30.57
N GLN A 89 -1.49 -18.01 -29.41
CA GLN A 89 -1.19 -17.36 -28.14
C GLN A 89 -0.29 -18.25 -27.27
N MET A 90 0.52 -17.59 -26.46
CA MET A 90 1.36 -18.26 -25.48
C MET A 90 0.52 -18.83 -24.34
N ASP A 91 0.80 -20.05 -23.92
CA ASP A 91 0.40 -20.53 -22.60
C ASP A 91 1.28 -19.91 -21.50
N ARG A 92 0.96 -20.19 -20.23
CA ARG A 92 1.67 -19.55 -19.12
C ARG A 92 3.14 -20.00 -18.98
N PRO A 93 3.47 -21.30 -19.10
CA PRO A 93 4.86 -21.74 -19.11
C PRO A 93 5.69 -21.05 -20.20
N ARG A 94 5.19 -21.01 -21.42
CA ARG A 94 5.86 -20.35 -22.54
C ARG A 94 6.01 -18.85 -22.34
N ALA A 95 4.97 -18.19 -21.81
CA ALA A 95 5.02 -16.77 -21.49
C ALA A 95 6.14 -16.44 -20.48
N VAL A 96 6.32 -17.28 -19.45
CA VAL A 96 7.41 -17.05 -18.47
C VAL A 96 8.78 -17.23 -19.14
N GLU A 97 8.97 -18.21 -20.00
CA GLU A 97 10.23 -18.41 -20.75
C GLU A 97 10.57 -17.18 -21.60
N VAL A 98 9.60 -16.69 -22.38
CA VAL A 98 9.78 -15.49 -23.21
C VAL A 98 10.10 -14.26 -22.36
N LEU A 99 9.45 -14.12 -21.21
CA LEU A 99 9.72 -13.02 -20.27
C LEU A 99 11.11 -13.13 -19.64
N GLU A 100 11.59 -14.33 -19.31
CA GLU A 100 12.95 -14.56 -18.80
C GLU A 100 14.00 -14.19 -19.84
N ASP A 101 13.85 -14.62 -21.09
CA ASP A 101 14.73 -14.27 -22.20
C ASP A 101 14.75 -12.77 -22.48
N LEU A 102 13.57 -12.13 -22.45
CA LEU A 102 13.45 -10.69 -22.64
C LEU A 102 14.09 -9.92 -21.47
N ALA A 103 13.88 -10.38 -20.23
CA ALA A 103 14.49 -9.77 -19.06
C ALA A 103 16.02 -9.91 -19.02
N GLN A 104 16.59 -10.96 -19.60
CA GLN A 104 18.04 -11.10 -19.77
C GLN A 104 18.62 -10.07 -20.77
N ARG A 105 17.85 -9.69 -21.80
CA ARG A 105 18.26 -8.70 -22.80
C ARG A 105 18.07 -7.26 -22.33
N LEU A 106 16.97 -6.98 -21.67
CA LEU A 106 16.57 -5.62 -21.29
C LEU A 106 17.10 -5.19 -19.91
N HIS A 107 17.44 -6.15 -19.05
CA HIS A 107 17.80 -5.90 -17.64
C HIS A 107 16.79 -4.98 -16.94
N PRO A 108 15.46 -5.29 -16.96
CA PRO A 108 14.45 -4.40 -16.39
C PRO A 108 14.64 -4.26 -14.88
N ASP A 109 14.34 -3.06 -14.37
CA ASP A 109 14.31 -2.79 -12.94
C ASP A 109 13.07 -3.43 -12.29
N ILE A 110 11.98 -3.49 -13.05
CA ILE A 110 10.68 -4.00 -12.62
C ILE A 110 10.12 -4.96 -13.69
N VAL A 111 9.68 -6.12 -13.25
CA VAL A 111 8.88 -7.05 -14.08
C VAL A 111 7.49 -7.12 -13.46
N LEU A 112 6.52 -6.45 -14.09
CA LEU A 112 5.13 -6.41 -13.64
C LEU A 112 4.30 -7.48 -14.35
N VAL A 113 3.75 -8.39 -13.56
CA VAL A 113 2.96 -9.53 -14.04
C VAL A 113 1.57 -9.52 -13.42
N ARG A 114 0.52 -9.70 -14.25
CA ARG A 114 -0.88 -9.69 -13.79
C ARG A 114 -1.51 -11.08 -13.85
N GLY A 115 -2.32 -11.38 -12.84
CA GLY A 115 -3.14 -12.60 -12.77
C GLY A 115 -2.54 -13.67 -11.86
N ILE A 116 -3.37 -14.23 -10.97
CA ILE A 116 -2.94 -15.18 -9.93
C ILE A 116 -2.22 -16.42 -10.49
N HIS A 117 -2.72 -16.97 -11.59
CA HIS A 117 -2.15 -18.20 -12.15
C HIS A 117 -0.79 -17.98 -12.82
N LEU A 118 -0.62 -16.83 -13.48
CA LEU A 118 0.66 -16.48 -14.08
C LEU A 118 1.69 -16.08 -13.02
N CYS A 119 1.29 -15.27 -12.03
CA CYS A 119 2.16 -14.93 -10.88
C CYS A 119 2.60 -16.19 -10.14
N ALA A 120 1.72 -17.20 -10.01
CA ALA A 120 2.06 -18.47 -9.38
C ALA A 120 3.10 -19.25 -10.21
N GLU A 121 3.00 -19.25 -11.53
CA GLU A 121 3.98 -19.90 -12.40
C GLU A 121 5.36 -19.22 -12.30
N VAL A 122 5.38 -17.86 -12.30
CA VAL A 122 6.60 -17.08 -12.09
C VAL A 122 7.22 -17.38 -10.71
N ALA A 123 6.41 -17.43 -9.65
CA ALA A 123 6.88 -17.74 -8.30
C ALA A 123 7.44 -19.17 -8.21
N ARG A 124 6.76 -20.14 -8.82
CA ARG A 124 7.21 -21.56 -8.86
C ARG A 124 8.57 -21.73 -9.53
N ARG A 125 8.85 -20.96 -10.59
CA ARG A 125 10.14 -20.96 -11.30
C ARG A 125 11.22 -20.16 -10.57
N GLY A 126 10.86 -19.31 -9.60
CA GLY A 126 11.79 -18.40 -8.96
C GLY A 126 12.31 -17.31 -9.91
N ALA A 127 11.54 -16.98 -10.95
CA ALA A 127 11.92 -15.99 -11.94
C ALA A 127 11.88 -14.56 -11.38
N PHE A 128 12.76 -13.69 -11.87
CA PHE A 128 12.85 -12.25 -11.54
C PHE A 128 13.10 -11.94 -10.07
N PRO A 129 14.07 -12.57 -9.37
CA PRO A 129 14.32 -12.34 -7.96
C PRO A 129 14.60 -10.85 -7.67
N GLY A 130 13.89 -10.28 -6.68
CA GLY A 130 14.01 -8.88 -6.29
C GLY A 130 13.39 -7.85 -7.26
N ARG A 131 12.89 -8.26 -8.43
CA ARG A 131 12.33 -7.38 -9.47
C ARG A 131 10.87 -7.66 -9.78
N LEU A 132 10.29 -8.76 -9.27
CA LEU A 132 8.91 -9.15 -9.54
C LEU A 132 7.92 -8.22 -8.82
N TRP A 133 7.02 -7.59 -9.58
CA TRP A 133 5.83 -6.93 -9.11
C TRP A 133 4.61 -7.73 -9.56
N SER A 134 3.82 -8.22 -8.61
CA SER A 134 2.66 -9.08 -8.89
C SER A 134 1.36 -8.30 -8.72
N TYR A 135 0.54 -8.28 -9.77
CA TYR A 135 -0.81 -7.71 -9.72
C TYR A 135 -1.83 -8.85 -9.61
N VAL A 136 -2.20 -9.19 -8.38
CA VAL A 136 -3.14 -10.28 -8.12
C VAL A 136 -4.57 -9.75 -8.18
N THR A 137 -5.35 -10.29 -9.11
CA THR A 137 -6.78 -10.00 -9.28
C THR A 137 -7.64 -11.17 -8.82
N GLU A 138 -8.97 -10.96 -8.66
CA GLU A 138 -9.93 -12.00 -8.27
C GLU A 138 -9.70 -12.53 -6.83
N PHE A 139 -9.12 -11.69 -5.96
CA PHE A 139 -9.04 -11.97 -4.54
C PHE A 139 -10.24 -11.33 -3.83
N GLY A 140 -11.18 -12.15 -3.40
CA GLY A 140 -12.39 -11.72 -2.67
C GLY A 140 -12.31 -12.03 -1.18
N TYR A 141 -13.35 -11.68 -0.43
CA TYR A 141 -13.45 -12.04 0.98
C TYR A 141 -13.39 -13.56 1.16
N PRO A 142 -12.55 -14.06 2.07
CA PRO A 142 -12.41 -15.50 2.33
C PRO A 142 -13.69 -16.17 2.87
N SER A 143 -14.62 -15.40 3.44
CA SER A 143 -15.95 -15.89 3.82
C SER A 143 -16.73 -16.48 2.63
N SER A 144 -16.34 -16.19 1.40
CA SER A 144 -16.86 -16.82 0.19
C SER A 144 -16.24 -18.20 -0.12
N GLY A 145 -15.44 -18.77 0.79
CA GLY A 145 -14.87 -20.11 0.65
C GLY A 145 -13.57 -20.14 -0.17
N ALA A 146 -12.66 -19.19 0.03
CA ALA A 146 -11.30 -19.34 -0.49
C ALA A 146 -10.69 -20.62 0.06
N ALA A 147 -10.54 -21.64 -0.80
CA ALA A 147 -9.95 -22.90 -0.41
C ALA A 147 -8.54 -22.66 0.15
N PRO A 148 -8.10 -23.35 1.19
CA PRO A 148 -6.74 -23.23 1.73
C PRO A 148 -5.65 -23.26 0.66
N ALA A 149 -5.82 -24.10 -0.37
CA ALA A 149 -4.92 -24.19 -1.51
C ALA A 149 -4.76 -22.86 -2.29
N LYS A 150 -5.80 -22.02 -2.37
CA LYS A 150 -5.69 -20.69 -3.02
C LYS A 150 -4.85 -19.74 -2.18
N LEU A 151 -4.97 -19.80 -0.86
CA LEU A 151 -4.16 -18.99 0.06
C LEU A 151 -2.68 -19.38 -0.01
N ASP A 152 -2.36 -20.67 -0.09
CA ASP A 152 -0.98 -21.15 -0.22
C ASP A 152 -0.34 -20.70 -1.52
N VAL A 153 -1.10 -20.68 -2.63
CA VAL A 153 -0.65 -20.10 -3.89
C VAL A 153 -0.33 -18.61 -3.73
N ILE A 154 -1.20 -17.84 -3.09
CA ILE A 154 -0.97 -16.41 -2.90
C ILE A 154 0.21 -16.16 -1.95
N ARG A 155 0.41 -16.98 -0.92
CA ARG A 155 1.60 -16.91 -0.06
C ARG A 155 2.89 -17.12 -0.86
N SER A 156 2.90 -18.10 -1.77
CA SER A 156 4.07 -18.31 -2.63
C SER A 156 4.35 -17.14 -3.57
N ILE A 157 3.31 -16.52 -4.12
CA ILE A 157 3.43 -15.30 -4.92
C ILE A 157 3.97 -14.14 -4.06
N ALA A 158 3.42 -13.93 -2.87
CA ALA A 158 3.86 -12.86 -1.97
C ALA A 158 5.34 -13.03 -1.57
N ALA A 159 5.77 -14.25 -1.26
CA ALA A 159 7.16 -14.55 -0.92
C ALA A 159 8.14 -14.27 -2.07
N ALA A 160 7.72 -14.54 -3.32
CA ALA A 160 8.53 -14.30 -4.53
C ALA A 160 8.52 -12.83 -4.98
N SER A 161 7.52 -12.05 -4.60
CA SER A 161 7.33 -10.68 -5.10
C SER A 161 8.12 -9.66 -4.29
N ARG A 162 8.77 -8.72 -4.96
CA ARG A 162 9.29 -7.50 -4.33
C ARG A 162 8.14 -6.59 -3.91
N VAL A 163 7.13 -6.46 -4.78
CA VAL A 163 5.91 -5.68 -4.55
C VAL A 163 4.70 -6.48 -5.01
N MET A 164 3.63 -6.40 -4.24
CA MET A 164 2.30 -6.82 -4.66
C MET A 164 1.42 -5.58 -4.90
N LEU A 165 0.56 -5.61 -5.90
CA LEU A 165 -0.37 -4.54 -6.19
C LEU A 165 -1.80 -5.00 -5.91
N ALA A 166 -2.53 -4.20 -5.14
CA ALA A 166 -3.95 -4.34 -4.87
C ALA A 166 -4.72 -3.14 -5.44
N GLN A 167 -5.96 -3.35 -5.88
CA GLN A 167 -6.76 -2.26 -6.47
C GLN A 167 -7.30 -1.28 -5.45
N THR A 168 -7.59 -1.75 -4.25
CA THR A 168 -8.21 -0.96 -3.19
C THR A 168 -7.54 -1.22 -1.85
N GLU A 169 -7.72 -0.29 -0.92
CA GLU A 169 -7.23 -0.47 0.45
C GLU A 169 -7.91 -1.64 1.17
N ASP A 170 -9.17 -1.95 0.83
CA ASP A 170 -9.85 -3.13 1.39
C ASP A 170 -9.26 -4.43 0.84
N ALA A 171 -8.95 -4.47 -0.46
CA ALA A 171 -8.26 -5.62 -1.06
C ALA A 171 -6.88 -5.83 -0.42
N ARG A 172 -6.13 -4.74 -0.18
CA ARG A 172 -4.87 -4.76 0.54
C ARG A 172 -5.04 -5.29 1.96
N ALA A 173 -5.99 -4.74 2.71
CA ALA A 173 -6.25 -5.11 4.10
C ALA A 173 -6.61 -6.60 4.24
N VAL A 174 -7.49 -7.11 3.37
CA VAL A 174 -7.87 -8.52 3.35
C VAL A 174 -6.69 -9.41 2.95
N LEU A 175 -5.92 -8.99 1.93
CA LEU A 175 -4.74 -9.74 1.50
C LEU A 175 -3.72 -9.89 2.64
N GLU A 176 -3.37 -8.80 3.31
CA GLU A 176 -2.41 -8.80 4.42
C GLU A 176 -2.89 -9.59 5.65
N ALA A 177 -4.19 -9.55 5.95
CA ALA A 177 -4.77 -10.30 7.07
C ALA A 177 -4.71 -11.81 6.86
N TYR A 178 -4.88 -12.30 5.63
CA TYR A 178 -4.89 -13.73 5.31
C TYR A 178 -3.54 -14.25 4.78
N VAL A 179 -2.69 -13.36 4.30
CA VAL A 179 -1.36 -13.67 3.73
C VAL A 179 -0.34 -12.75 4.38
N PRO A 180 0.18 -13.10 5.57
CA PRO A 180 1.13 -12.25 6.31
C PRO A 180 2.39 -11.90 5.52
N GLU A 181 2.78 -12.74 4.55
CA GLU A 181 3.91 -12.51 3.64
C GLU A 181 3.69 -11.30 2.71
N ALA A 182 2.43 -10.88 2.52
CA ALA A 182 2.07 -9.72 1.72
C ALA A 182 2.20 -8.40 2.50
N ALA A 183 2.23 -8.45 3.85
CA ALA A 183 2.33 -7.25 4.68
C ALA A 183 3.67 -6.52 4.46
N GLY A 184 3.63 -5.20 4.39
CA GLY A 184 4.79 -4.35 4.15
C GLY A 184 5.30 -4.33 2.71
N ARG A 185 4.71 -5.13 1.80
CA ARG A 185 5.06 -5.15 0.37
C ARG A 185 3.86 -5.00 -0.57
N THR A 186 2.65 -4.85 -0.03
CA THR A 186 1.44 -4.60 -0.83
C THR A 186 1.21 -3.11 -0.96
N LEU A 187 1.13 -2.63 -2.20
CA LEU A 187 0.86 -1.24 -2.54
C LEU A 187 -0.51 -1.13 -3.23
N VAL A 188 -1.21 -0.02 -3.02
CA VAL A 188 -2.51 0.21 -3.66
C VAL A 188 -2.30 0.95 -4.97
N LEU A 189 -2.65 0.30 -6.08
CA LEU A 189 -2.72 0.91 -7.40
C LEU A 189 -4.12 0.66 -7.99
N THR A 190 -4.96 1.67 -7.87
CA THR A 190 -6.34 1.63 -8.34
C THR A 190 -6.40 1.57 -9.87
N PRO A 191 -7.51 1.13 -10.46
CA PRO A 191 -7.74 1.34 -11.88
C PRO A 191 -7.58 2.81 -12.26
N MET A 192 -7.10 3.07 -13.46
CA MET A 192 -6.82 4.40 -13.97
C MET A 192 -7.68 4.70 -15.21
N ILE A 193 -7.97 5.99 -15.40
CA ILE A 193 -8.75 6.51 -16.52
C ILE A 193 -7.95 7.61 -17.25
N PRO A 194 -8.06 7.71 -18.58
CA PRO A 194 -7.39 8.76 -19.33
C PRO A 194 -7.75 10.16 -18.85
N ASP A 195 -6.76 11.05 -18.75
CA ASP A 195 -6.97 12.45 -18.33
C ASP A 195 -7.95 13.19 -19.25
N ALA A 196 -7.96 12.86 -20.53
CA ALA A 196 -8.84 13.48 -21.53
C ALA A 196 -10.34 13.29 -21.22
N LEU A 197 -10.73 12.19 -20.58
CA LEU A 197 -12.15 11.96 -20.22
C LEU A 197 -12.64 13.00 -19.20
N VAL A 198 -11.85 13.30 -18.19
CA VAL A 198 -12.22 14.30 -17.18
C VAL A 198 -12.17 15.73 -17.76
N ALA A 199 -11.19 16.01 -18.63
CA ALA A 199 -11.07 17.30 -19.28
C ALA A 199 -12.25 17.61 -20.20
N SER A 200 -12.68 16.64 -21.01
CA SER A 200 -13.83 16.82 -21.93
C SER A 200 -15.13 17.09 -21.20
N ALA A 201 -15.41 16.39 -20.12
CA ALA A 201 -16.59 16.61 -19.28
C ALA A 201 -16.58 18.01 -18.64
N THR A 202 -15.42 18.48 -18.20
CA THR A 202 -15.27 19.82 -17.61
C THR A 202 -15.49 20.91 -18.67
N GLN A 203 -14.97 20.72 -19.89
CA GLN A 203 -15.16 21.67 -21.00
C GLN A 203 -16.62 21.73 -21.47
N ALA A 204 -17.29 20.59 -21.68
CA ALA A 204 -18.69 20.52 -22.08
C ALA A 204 -19.60 21.30 -21.11
N ARG A 205 -19.31 21.24 -19.83
CA ARG A 205 -20.01 22.00 -18.79
C ARG A 205 -19.74 23.48 -18.81
N ALA A 206 -18.48 23.86 -18.99
CA ALA A 206 -18.09 25.28 -19.10
C ALA A 206 -18.79 25.97 -20.27
N HIS A 207 -19.13 25.24 -21.34
CA HIS A 207 -19.85 25.76 -22.50
C HIS A 207 -21.40 25.71 -22.36
N GLY A 208 -21.95 25.31 -21.20
CA GLY A 208 -23.38 25.31 -20.94
C GLY A 208 -24.15 24.12 -21.52
N GLU A 209 -23.45 23.14 -22.11
CA GLU A 209 -24.07 21.91 -22.63
C GLU A 209 -24.70 21.06 -21.50
N ALA A 210 -24.22 21.21 -20.26
CA ALA A 210 -24.78 20.59 -19.06
C ALA A 210 -26.16 21.16 -18.66
N ALA A 211 -26.55 22.33 -19.15
CA ALA A 211 -27.87 22.90 -18.87
C ALA A 211 -29.04 22.12 -19.52
N ALA A 212 -28.77 21.29 -20.53
CA ALA A 212 -29.77 20.43 -21.17
C ALA A 212 -30.32 19.34 -20.23
N HIS A 213 -29.61 19.00 -19.14
CA HIS A 213 -30.05 17.99 -18.17
C HIS A 213 -31.18 18.45 -17.23
N SER A 214 -31.48 19.75 -17.19
CA SER A 214 -32.51 20.33 -16.29
C SER A 214 -33.93 20.39 -16.91
N ASP A 215 -34.10 20.05 -18.19
CA ASP A 215 -35.42 20.06 -18.82
C ASP A 215 -36.27 18.85 -18.35
N ALA A 216 -37.21 19.12 -17.45
CA ALA A 216 -38.11 18.11 -16.91
C ALA A 216 -39.02 17.45 -17.96
N GLY A 217 -39.15 18.04 -19.17
CA GLY A 217 -40.00 17.51 -20.25
C GLY A 217 -39.33 16.46 -21.13
N ARG A 218 -38.00 16.33 -21.15
CA ARG A 218 -37.33 15.33 -21.98
C ARG A 218 -37.23 13.95 -21.30
N PRO A 219 -37.15 12.85 -22.07
CA PRO A 219 -36.92 11.53 -21.52
C PRO A 219 -35.58 11.47 -20.75
N LEU A 220 -35.53 10.71 -19.65
CA LEU A 220 -34.34 10.37 -18.91
C LEU A 220 -33.51 9.36 -19.71
N GLU A 221 -32.30 9.71 -20.09
CA GLU A 221 -31.42 8.86 -20.89
C GLU A 221 -30.53 7.98 -19.94
N LEU A 222 -30.76 6.67 -19.99
CA LEU A 222 -30.02 5.67 -19.23
C LEU A 222 -29.04 4.93 -20.13
N VAL A 223 -27.91 4.53 -19.61
CA VAL A 223 -26.94 3.70 -20.34
C VAL A 223 -26.44 2.53 -19.49
N TYR A 224 -26.28 1.40 -20.14
CA TYR A 224 -25.48 0.27 -19.63
C TYR A 224 -24.41 -0.07 -20.65
N THR A 225 -23.16 -0.26 -20.20
CA THR A 225 -22.06 -0.69 -21.05
C THR A 225 -21.45 -1.99 -20.53
N GLY A 226 -21.29 -3.00 -21.39
CA GLY A 226 -20.54 -4.21 -21.06
C GLY A 226 -21.17 -5.52 -21.47
N LYS A 227 -20.70 -6.60 -20.83
CA LYS A 227 -21.22 -7.95 -21.03
C LYS A 227 -22.60 -8.11 -20.41
N PHE A 228 -23.46 -8.87 -21.05
CA PHE A 228 -24.76 -9.21 -20.52
C PHE A 228 -24.67 -10.51 -19.72
N ALA A 229 -24.96 -10.43 -18.42
CA ALA A 229 -24.90 -11.55 -17.51
C ALA A 229 -25.96 -11.39 -16.40
N ARG A 230 -26.45 -12.50 -15.87
CA ARG A 230 -27.45 -12.54 -14.82
C ARG A 230 -27.03 -11.75 -13.58
N ASN A 231 -25.78 -11.93 -13.15
CA ASN A 231 -25.27 -11.21 -11.97
C ASN A 231 -25.12 -9.70 -12.18
N TRP A 232 -25.17 -9.21 -13.42
CA TRP A 232 -25.25 -7.79 -13.78
C TRP A 232 -26.67 -7.31 -14.02
N ARG A 233 -27.70 -8.13 -13.73
CA ARG A 233 -29.12 -7.81 -13.85
C ARG A 233 -29.53 -7.22 -15.19
N THR A 234 -28.79 -7.54 -16.26
CA THR A 234 -29.01 -6.95 -17.59
C THR A 234 -30.33 -7.34 -18.21
N ASP A 235 -30.91 -8.48 -17.83
CA ASP A 235 -32.26 -8.92 -18.22
C ASP A 235 -33.38 -8.16 -17.50
N LEU A 236 -33.07 -7.45 -16.40
CA LEU A 236 -34.04 -6.63 -15.66
C LEU A 236 -34.03 -5.15 -16.08
N MET A 237 -32.94 -4.67 -16.68
CA MET A 237 -32.76 -3.25 -16.99
C MET A 237 -33.77 -2.68 -17.98
N PRO A 238 -34.21 -3.40 -19.05
CA PRO A 238 -35.25 -2.90 -19.93
C PRO A 238 -36.57 -2.57 -19.21
N ALA A 239 -36.91 -3.33 -18.17
CA ALA A 239 -38.14 -3.10 -17.41
C ALA A 239 -38.10 -1.78 -16.60
N LEU A 240 -36.95 -1.20 -16.35
CA LEU A 240 -36.80 0.11 -15.68
C LEU A 240 -37.51 1.23 -16.46
N VAL A 241 -37.49 1.17 -17.80
CA VAL A 241 -38.14 2.18 -18.65
C VAL A 241 -39.65 2.25 -18.37
N SER A 242 -40.30 1.10 -18.33
CA SER A 242 -41.77 1.02 -18.03
C SER A 242 -42.07 1.39 -16.58
N ALA A 243 -41.23 0.98 -15.62
CA ALA A 243 -41.39 1.34 -14.22
C ALA A 243 -41.22 2.87 -14.00
N LEU A 244 -40.24 3.51 -14.63
CA LEU A 244 -40.08 4.96 -14.60
C LEU A 244 -41.28 5.71 -15.20
N ALA A 245 -41.87 5.20 -16.28
CA ALA A 245 -43.11 5.76 -16.83
C ALA A 245 -44.24 5.70 -15.82
N GLY A 246 -44.33 4.64 -15.00
CA GLY A 246 -45.28 4.54 -13.88
C GLY A 246 -45.09 5.62 -12.81
N HIS A 247 -43.87 6.14 -12.64
CA HIS A 247 -43.55 7.29 -11.79
C HIS A 247 -43.66 8.65 -12.50
N GLY A 248 -44.21 8.69 -13.72
CA GLY A 248 -44.34 9.92 -14.50
C GLY A 248 -43.01 10.42 -15.11
N VAL A 249 -41.99 9.59 -15.18
CA VAL A 249 -40.69 9.90 -15.74
C VAL A 249 -40.50 9.15 -17.06
N PRO A 250 -40.67 9.80 -18.23
CA PRO A 250 -40.31 9.19 -19.50
C PRO A 250 -38.81 8.86 -19.50
N ALA A 251 -38.46 7.68 -20.01
CA ALA A 251 -37.04 7.25 -20.04
C ALA A 251 -36.70 6.53 -21.33
N ARG A 252 -35.41 6.52 -21.67
CA ARG A 252 -34.81 5.69 -22.71
C ARG A 252 -33.60 4.96 -22.15
N LEU A 253 -33.34 3.78 -22.67
CA LEU A 253 -32.22 2.96 -22.24
C LEU A 253 -31.36 2.57 -23.44
N THR A 254 -30.08 2.87 -23.39
CA THR A 254 -29.07 2.38 -24.35
C THR A 254 -28.28 1.25 -23.73
N MET A 255 -28.31 0.06 -24.35
CA MET A 255 -27.58 -1.14 -23.93
C MET A 255 -26.41 -1.38 -24.91
N VAL A 256 -25.19 -1.19 -24.44
CA VAL A 256 -23.95 -1.26 -25.25
C VAL A 256 -23.20 -2.55 -24.93
N GLY A 257 -23.08 -3.44 -25.91
CA GLY A 257 -22.36 -4.72 -25.80
C GLY A 257 -22.98 -5.81 -26.67
N ASP A 258 -22.23 -6.89 -26.87
CA ASP A 258 -22.64 -8.05 -27.70
C ASP A 258 -22.39 -9.41 -27.00
N LYS A 259 -21.66 -9.42 -25.87
CA LYS A 259 -21.29 -10.66 -25.19
C LYS A 259 -22.33 -11.08 -24.18
N VAL A 260 -23.16 -12.06 -24.51
CA VAL A 260 -24.12 -12.70 -23.61
C VAL A 260 -23.48 -13.91 -22.92
N HIS A 261 -23.42 -13.92 -21.59
CA HIS A 261 -22.87 -15.03 -20.83
C HIS A 261 -23.85 -16.21 -20.78
N ARG A 262 -23.29 -17.41 -20.92
CA ARG A 262 -23.96 -18.67 -20.60
C ARG A 262 -23.61 -19.06 -19.20
N GLU A 263 -24.56 -19.09 -18.29
CA GLU A 263 -24.34 -19.40 -16.88
C GLU A 263 -24.85 -20.80 -16.53
N LYS A 264 -24.04 -21.58 -15.82
CA LYS A 264 -24.46 -22.93 -15.39
C LYS A 264 -25.58 -22.85 -14.33
N SER A 265 -25.62 -21.78 -13.54
CA SER A 265 -26.61 -21.54 -12.49
C SER A 265 -27.97 -21.11 -13.04
N ASP A 266 -28.05 -20.58 -14.27
CA ASP A 266 -29.27 -20.20 -14.97
C ASP A 266 -29.11 -20.47 -16.48
N PRO A 267 -29.36 -21.70 -16.93
CA PRO A 267 -29.27 -22.09 -18.34
C PRO A 267 -30.21 -21.32 -19.25
N THR A 268 -31.30 -20.76 -18.68
CA THR A 268 -32.35 -20.04 -19.45
C THR A 268 -32.01 -18.56 -19.70
N PHE A 269 -31.06 -17.99 -18.94
CA PHE A 269 -30.65 -16.58 -19.05
C PHE A 269 -30.27 -16.18 -20.48
N PHE A 270 -29.46 -17.02 -21.15
CA PHE A 270 -29.02 -16.74 -22.52
C PHE A 270 -30.21 -16.60 -23.51
N GLY A 271 -31.20 -17.49 -23.39
CA GLY A 271 -32.42 -17.44 -24.22
C GLY A 271 -33.24 -16.17 -23.94
N ARG A 272 -33.51 -15.89 -22.67
CA ARG A 272 -34.24 -14.67 -22.26
C ARG A 272 -33.55 -13.39 -22.74
N MET A 273 -32.24 -13.30 -22.55
CA MET A 273 -31.49 -12.13 -22.97
C MET A 273 -31.50 -11.95 -24.49
N THR A 274 -31.40 -13.04 -25.24
CA THR A 274 -31.44 -13.02 -26.70
C THR A 274 -32.85 -12.59 -27.19
N GLU A 275 -33.91 -13.07 -26.56
CA GLU A 275 -35.27 -12.69 -26.86
C GLU A 275 -35.51 -11.19 -26.60
N LEU A 276 -35.04 -10.66 -25.45
CA LEU A 276 -35.10 -9.23 -25.15
C LEU A 276 -34.40 -8.39 -26.19
N MET A 277 -33.19 -8.81 -26.64
CA MET A 277 -32.42 -8.10 -27.67
C MET A 277 -33.11 -8.12 -29.06
N GLN A 278 -33.94 -9.10 -29.34
CA GLN A 278 -34.67 -9.25 -30.60
C GLN A 278 -36.09 -8.63 -30.56
N THR A 279 -36.60 -8.35 -29.36
CA THR A 279 -37.93 -7.76 -29.20
C THR A 279 -37.84 -6.25 -29.38
N PRO A 280 -38.51 -5.66 -30.38
CA PRO A 280 -38.50 -4.22 -30.60
C PRO A 280 -39.14 -3.49 -29.41
N ASP A 281 -38.42 -2.54 -28.84
CA ASP A 281 -38.92 -1.58 -27.86
C ASP A 281 -38.38 -0.18 -28.27
N PRO A 282 -39.29 0.79 -28.59
CA PRO A 282 -38.84 2.12 -29.04
C PRO A 282 -38.08 2.90 -27.97
N ALA A 283 -38.14 2.48 -26.73
CA ALA A 283 -37.43 3.12 -25.62
C ALA A 283 -36.14 2.39 -25.21
N VAL A 284 -35.84 1.23 -25.85
CA VAL A 284 -34.60 0.45 -25.57
C VAL A 284 -33.81 0.29 -26.85
N THR A 285 -32.57 0.81 -26.83
CA THR A 285 -31.66 0.73 -27.97
C THR A 285 -30.53 -0.29 -27.68
N TRP A 286 -30.33 -1.25 -28.59
CA TRP A 286 -29.24 -2.22 -28.53
C TRP A 286 -28.21 -1.85 -29.60
N THR A 287 -26.99 -1.50 -29.18
CA THR A 287 -25.94 -1.07 -30.12
C THR A 287 -25.08 -2.21 -30.66
N GLY A 288 -25.14 -3.38 -30.03
CA GLY A 288 -24.15 -4.43 -30.27
C GLY A 288 -22.78 -4.07 -29.70
N GLY A 289 -21.75 -4.80 -30.13
CA GLY A 289 -20.36 -4.53 -29.81
C GLY A 289 -19.81 -3.34 -30.59
N VAL A 290 -19.35 -2.31 -29.90
CA VAL A 290 -18.78 -1.09 -30.50
C VAL A 290 -17.37 -0.84 -29.96
N PRO A 291 -16.52 -0.08 -30.67
CA PRO A 291 -15.21 0.37 -30.13
C PRO A 291 -15.37 1.12 -28.81
N ARG A 292 -14.32 1.12 -27.96
CA ARG A 292 -14.35 1.77 -26.64
C ARG A 292 -14.71 3.25 -26.73
N SER A 293 -14.18 3.98 -27.71
CA SER A 293 -14.52 5.41 -27.93
C SER A 293 -16.02 5.60 -28.13
N ALA A 294 -16.66 4.79 -28.98
CA ALA A 294 -18.09 4.84 -29.21
C ALA A 294 -18.92 4.45 -27.95
N ALA A 295 -18.45 3.48 -27.15
CA ALA A 295 -19.08 3.13 -25.89
C ALA A 295 -19.00 4.29 -24.88
N LEU A 296 -17.88 5.01 -24.82
CA LEU A 296 -17.72 6.22 -24.01
C LEU A 296 -18.61 7.36 -24.52
N ASP A 297 -18.78 7.53 -25.86
CA ASP A 297 -19.69 8.49 -26.45
C ASP A 297 -21.16 8.20 -26.09
N HIS A 298 -21.56 6.93 -26.11
CA HIS A 298 -22.90 6.54 -25.63
C HIS A 298 -23.06 6.86 -24.14
N THR A 299 -22.04 6.60 -23.33
CA THR A 299 -22.06 6.93 -21.91
C THR A 299 -22.16 8.44 -21.70
N ALA A 300 -21.36 9.25 -22.40
CA ALA A 300 -21.34 10.70 -22.25
C ALA A 300 -22.68 11.38 -22.57
N ARG A 301 -23.51 10.76 -23.41
CA ARG A 301 -24.85 11.26 -23.79
C ARG A 301 -25.96 10.87 -22.80
N ALA A 302 -25.68 10.02 -21.85
CA ALA A 302 -26.64 9.55 -20.87
C ALA A 302 -26.72 10.48 -19.65
N ASP A 303 -27.86 10.47 -18.99
CA ASP A 303 -28.07 11.16 -17.71
C ASP A 303 -27.61 10.34 -16.53
N MET A 304 -27.72 9.01 -16.60
CA MET A 304 -27.25 8.08 -15.55
C MET A 304 -26.70 6.79 -16.17
N ALA A 305 -25.66 6.23 -15.55
CA ALA A 305 -25.06 4.96 -15.96
C ALA A 305 -25.47 3.83 -15.01
N LEU A 306 -25.98 2.73 -15.55
CA LEU A 306 -26.43 1.59 -14.77
C LEU A 306 -25.24 0.66 -14.46
N SER A 307 -24.90 0.54 -13.19
CA SER A 307 -23.96 -0.46 -12.64
C SER A 307 -24.65 -1.32 -11.57
N TRP A 308 -25.95 -1.45 -11.67
CA TRP A 308 -26.78 -2.28 -10.80
C TRP A 308 -26.50 -3.75 -11.01
N ARG A 309 -26.21 -4.47 -9.93
CA ARG A 309 -25.74 -5.86 -9.98
C ARG A 309 -26.32 -6.69 -8.82
N SER A 310 -26.20 -8.01 -8.94
CA SER A 310 -26.55 -8.93 -7.84
C SER A 310 -25.64 -8.69 -6.63
N PRO A 311 -26.17 -8.69 -5.38
CA PRO A 311 -25.38 -8.61 -4.17
C PRO A 311 -24.27 -9.67 -4.05
N ALA A 312 -24.39 -10.78 -4.78
CA ALA A 312 -23.33 -11.79 -4.87
C ALA A 312 -21.99 -11.24 -5.43
N LEU A 313 -22.04 -10.12 -6.18
CA LEU A 313 -20.85 -9.44 -6.68
C LEU A 313 -20.31 -8.37 -5.72
N ASP A 314 -21.01 -8.06 -4.64
CA ASP A 314 -20.62 -7.02 -3.68
C ASP A 314 -19.51 -7.48 -2.73
N VAL A 315 -19.22 -8.78 -2.72
CA VAL A 315 -18.03 -9.35 -2.07
C VAL A 315 -16.72 -9.05 -2.81
N SER A 316 -16.80 -8.54 -4.05
CA SER A 316 -15.63 -8.10 -4.80
C SER A 316 -15.01 -6.87 -4.14
N LEU A 317 -13.71 -6.91 -3.92
CA LEU A 317 -12.92 -5.78 -3.39
C LEU A 317 -12.35 -4.90 -4.51
N GLU A 318 -12.76 -5.16 -5.74
CA GLU A 318 -12.28 -4.45 -6.93
C GLU A 318 -13.19 -3.27 -7.28
N LEU A 319 -12.59 -2.21 -7.81
CA LEU A 319 -13.29 -1.04 -8.31
C LEU A 319 -13.49 -1.16 -9.82
N SER A 320 -14.73 -0.92 -10.28
CA SER A 320 -15.07 -1.04 -11.70
C SER A 320 -14.55 0.15 -12.50
N THR A 321 -13.75 -0.10 -13.55
CA THR A 321 -13.29 0.93 -14.49
C THR A 321 -14.48 1.67 -15.15
N LYS A 322 -15.57 0.98 -15.46
CA LYS A 322 -16.78 1.58 -16.06
C LYS A 322 -17.44 2.61 -15.14
N VAL A 323 -17.43 2.35 -13.82
CA VAL A 323 -17.94 3.31 -12.83
C VAL A 323 -17.05 4.55 -12.82
N LEU A 324 -15.74 4.38 -12.88
CA LEU A 324 -14.80 5.50 -12.95
C LEU A 324 -14.96 6.29 -14.27
N GLU A 325 -15.12 5.60 -15.40
CA GLU A 325 -15.34 6.23 -16.71
C GLU A 325 -16.64 7.03 -16.73
N SER A 326 -17.75 6.48 -16.21
CA SER A 326 -19.00 7.23 -16.12
C SER A 326 -18.88 8.44 -15.21
N CYS A 327 -18.23 8.31 -14.06
CA CYS A 327 -17.93 9.44 -13.18
C CYS A 327 -17.11 10.51 -13.89
N ALA A 328 -16.05 10.11 -14.60
CA ALA A 328 -15.16 11.02 -15.34
C ALA A 328 -15.91 11.81 -16.44
N LEU A 329 -16.87 11.15 -17.10
CA LEU A 329 -17.74 11.78 -18.10
C LEU A 329 -18.87 12.62 -17.48
N GLY A 330 -18.96 12.66 -16.16
CA GLY A 330 -19.99 13.39 -15.45
C GLY A 330 -21.37 12.73 -15.53
N VAL A 331 -21.41 11.42 -15.70
CA VAL A 331 -22.62 10.62 -15.75
C VAL A 331 -22.75 9.84 -14.44
N PRO A 332 -23.65 10.26 -13.53
CA PRO A 332 -23.81 9.64 -12.21
C PRO A 332 -24.09 8.14 -12.30
N PRO A 333 -23.29 7.29 -11.63
CA PRO A 333 -23.53 5.85 -11.62
C PRO A 333 -24.62 5.44 -10.61
N VAL A 334 -25.46 4.51 -11.03
CA VAL A 334 -26.45 3.79 -10.21
C VAL A 334 -25.84 2.45 -9.85
N LEU A 335 -25.52 2.21 -8.58
CA LEU A 335 -24.72 1.05 -8.18
C LEU A 335 -25.05 0.59 -6.76
N ASN A 336 -24.75 -0.67 -6.46
CA ASN A 336 -24.94 -1.23 -5.13
C ASN A 336 -24.05 -0.50 -4.10
N ARG A 337 -24.58 -0.30 -2.89
CA ARG A 337 -23.83 0.25 -1.77
C ARG A 337 -22.76 -0.74 -1.31
N THR A 338 -21.51 -0.38 -1.42
CA THR A 338 -20.35 -1.11 -0.88
C THR A 338 -19.37 -0.12 -0.26
N ALA A 339 -18.51 -0.59 0.63
CA ALA A 339 -17.49 0.28 1.26
C ALA A 339 -16.57 0.97 0.21
N ALA A 340 -16.26 0.29 -0.90
CA ALA A 340 -15.47 0.89 -1.99
C ALA A 340 -16.24 2.00 -2.72
N HIS A 341 -17.53 1.81 -2.95
CA HIS A 341 -18.38 2.80 -3.59
C HIS A 341 -18.68 4.00 -2.69
N GLU A 342 -18.84 3.78 -1.37
CA GLU A 342 -18.99 4.87 -0.40
C GLU A 342 -17.73 5.74 -0.31
N ARG A 343 -16.55 5.14 -0.34
CA ARG A 343 -15.29 5.91 -0.41
C ARG A 343 -15.15 6.71 -1.70
N LEU A 344 -15.63 6.16 -2.81
CA LEU A 344 -15.59 6.85 -4.11
C LEU A 344 -16.54 8.05 -4.17
N LEU A 345 -17.80 7.87 -3.72
CA LEU A 345 -18.90 8.80 -3.99
C LEU A 345 -19.44 9.51 -2.74
N GLY A 346 -18.98 9.09 -1.54
CA GLY A 346 -19.52 9.53 -0.25
C GLY A 346 -20.67 8.67 0.25
N VAL A 347 -20.82 8.55 1.57
CA VAL A 347 -21.86 7.72 2.23
C VAL A 347 -23.29 8.18 1.92
N ASP A 348 -23.45 9.44 1.55
CA ASP A 348 -24.72 10.11 1.22
C ASP A 348 -25.06 10.09 -0.28
N TRP A 349 -24.38 9.26 -1.10
CA TRP A 349 -24.68 9.14 -2.52
C TRP A 349 -26.10 8.62 -2.75
N PRO A 350 -27.02 9.39 -3.39
CA PRO A 350 -28.44 9.04 -3.42
C PRO A 350 -28.80 7.96 -4.44
N LEU A 351 -27.85 7.54 -5.30
CA LEU A 351 -28.05 6.49 -6.30
C LEU A 351 -27.47 5.14 -5.86
N PHE A 352 -27.29 4.92 -4.56
CA PHE A 352 -26.95 3.61 -4.02
C PHE A 352 -28.18 2.69 -3.99
N VAL A 353 -28.06 1.54 -4.64
CA VAL A 353 -29.02 0.44 -4.52
C VAL A 353 -28.71 -0.32 -3.24
N GLU A 354 -29.69 -0.39 -2.36
CA GLU A 354 -29.63 -1.10 -1.09
C GLU A 354 -30.53 -2.36 -1.12
N PRO A 355 -30.39 -3.30 -0.17
CA PRO A 355 -31.18 -4.53 -0.18
C PRO A 355 -32.71 -4.31 -0.28
N HIS A 356 -33.22 -3.22 0.30
CA HIS A 356 -34.64 -2.89 0.26
C HIS A 356 -35.10 -2.20 -1.05
N THR A 357 -34.14 -1.66 -1.82
CA THR A 357 -34.39 -1.04 -3.14
C THR A 357 -33.92 -1.92 -4.30
N ASP A 358 -33.40 -3.14 -4.04
CA ASP A 358 -32.84 -4.06 -5.03
C ASP A 358 -33.97 -4.78 -5.83
N SER A 359 -34.74 -4.00 -6.53
CA SER A 359 -35.82 -4.44 -7.44
C SER A 359 -35.98 -3.43 -8.58
N VAL A 360 -36.64 -3.81 -9.67
CA VAL A 360 -36.95 -2.90 -10.78
C VAL A 360 -37.70 -1.67 -10.28
N GLU A 361 -38.72 -1.85 -9.47
CA GLU A 361 -39.52 -0.76 -8.91
C GLU A 361 -38.72 0.13 -7.96
N GLY A 362 -37.94 -0.47 -7.06
CA GLY A 362 -37.07 0.27 -6.11
C GLY A 362 -36.01 1.11 -6.82
N VAL A 363 -35.37 0.55 -7.85
CA VAL A 363 -34.38 1.29 -8.65
C VAL A 363 -35.09 2.39 -9.47
N ALA A 364 -36.26 2.14 -10.07
CA ALA A 364 -36.98 3.17 -10.78
C ALA A 364 -37.40 4.34 -9.87
N GLN A 365 -37.86 4.08 -8.65
CA GLN A 365 -38.17 5.08 -7.64
C GLN A 365 -36.92 5.90 -7.28
N LEU A 366 -35.76 5.24 -7.11
CA LEU A 366 -34.47 5.88 -6.82
C LEU A 366 -34.09 6.85 -7.94
N LEU A 367 -34.17 6.41 -9.20
CA LEU A 367 -33.85 7.23 -10.38
C LEU A 367 -34.80 8.43 -10.52
N ALA A 368 -36.09 8.22 -10.33
CA ALA A 368 -37.09 9.29 -10.37
C ALA A 368 -36.83 10.36 -9.31
N THR A 369 -36.49 9.95 -8.09
CA THR A 369 -36.17 10.86 -6.98
C THR A 369 -34.89 11.65 -7.22
N ALA A 370 -33.85 11.04 -7.83
CA ALA A 370 -32.57 11.69 -8.08
C ALA A 370 -32.58 12.62 -9.31
N ARG A 371 -33.53 12.46 -10.23
CA ARG A 371 -33.59 13.24 -11.47
C ARG A 371 -33.47 14.76 -11.30
N PRO A 372 -34.14 15.42 -10.33
CA PRO A 372 -33.99 16.87 -10.13
C PRO A 372 -32.60 17.33 -9.73
N HIS A 373 -31.73 16.41 -9.28
CA HIS A 373 -30.42 16.69 -8.73
C HIS A 373 -29.27 16.28 -9.66
N LEU A 374 -29.56 15.91 -10.92
CA LEU A 374 -28.57 15.39 -11.88
C LEU A 374 -27.33 16.28 -12.03
N GLY A 375 -27.49 17.60 -12.10
CA GLY A 375 -26.36 18.53 -12.21
C GLY A 375 -25.36 18.41 -11.07
N ALA A 376 -25.86 18.47 -9.84
CA ALA A 376 -25.03 18.33 -8.64
C ALA A 376 -24.39 16.96 -8.51
N LEU A 377 -25.13 15.89 -8.87
CA LEU A 377 -24.61 14.52 -8.87
C LEU A 377 -23.51 14.33 -9.91
N ALA A 378 -23.67 14.94 -11.06
CA ALA A 378 -22.65 14.92 -12.11
C ALA A 378 -21.36 15.63 -11.70
N GLU A 379 -21.44 16.75 -10.97
CA GLU A 379 -20.27 17.45 -10.42
C GLU A 379 -19.55 16.62 -9.37
N ARG A 380 -20.31 16.01 -8.46
CA ARG A 380 -19.74 15.08 -7.47
C ARG A 380 -19.06 13.88 -8.15
N ALA A 381 -19.66 13.32 -9.18
CA ALA A 381 -19.08 12.19 -9.92
C ALA A 381 -17.73 12.57 -10.56
N VAL A 382 -17.64 13.73 -11.24
CA VAL A 382 -16.37 14.20 -11.84
C VAL A 382 -15.31 14.45 -10.78
N ALA A 383 -15.67 15.07 -9.67
CA ALA A 383 -14.74 15.28 -8.56
C ALA A 383 -14.22 13.97 -7.99
N ALA A 384 -15.10 12.96 -7.84
CA ALA A 384 -14.76 11.63 -7.36
C ALA A 384 -13.81 10.88 -8.31
N ALA A 385 -13.92 11.09 -9.63
CA ALA A 385 -13.05 10.45 -10.62
C ALA A 385 -11.65 11.10 -10.74
N ALA A 386 -11.49 12.35 -10.34
CA ALA A 386 -10.25 13.10 -10.52
C ALA A 386 -8.99 12.42 -9.94
N PRO A 387 -9.02 11.78 -8.75
CA PRO A 387 -7.87 11.08 -8.20
C PRO A 387 -7.46 9.81 -8.99
N TYR A 388 -8.32 9.32 -9.89
CA TYR A 388 -8.09 8.09 -10.66
C TYR A 388 -7.55 8.35 -12.07
N ARG A 389 -7.25 9.60 -12.42
CA ARG A 389 -6.61 9.96 -13.69
C ARG A 389 -5.21 9.34 -13.80
N VAL A 390 -4.81 9.03 -15.03
CA VAL A 390 -3.46 8.52 -15.31
C VAL A 390 -2.39 9.42 -14.68
N SER A 391 -2.48 10.73 -14.82
CA SER A 391 -1.54 11.70 -14.23
C SER A 391 -1.44 11.56 -12.71
N ALA A 392 -2.58 11.49 -12.02
CA ALA A 392 -2.62 11.35 -10.56
C ALA A 392 -2.09 9.98 -10.09
N ARG A 393 -2.39 8.90 -10.82
CA ARG A 393 -1.86 7.56 -10.51
C ARG A 393 -0.38 7.43 -10.83
N ALA A 394 0.10 8.12 -11.85
CA ALA A 394 1.52 8.19 -12.18
C ALA A 394 2.34 8.82 -11.04
N GLU A 395 1.84 9.85 -10.38
CA GLU A 395 2.49 10.43 -9.19
C GLU A 395 2.60 9.43 -8.04
N VAL A 396 1.52 8.70 -7.75
CA VAL A 396 1.52 7.63 -6.74
C VAL A 396 2.54 6.55 -7.10
N LEU A 397 2.50 6.10 -8.37
CA LEU A 397 3.40 5.07 -8.87
C LEU A 397 4.87 5.53 -8.83
N ARG A 398 5.15 6.78 -9.16
CA ARG A 398 6.47 7.38 -9.06
C ARG A 398 7.01 7.31 -7.62
N GLY A 399 6.19 7.68 -6.64
CA GLY A 399 6.55 7.55 -5.22
C GLY A 399 6.83 6.09 -4.80
N TYR A 400 6.17 5.11 -5.42
CA TYR A 400 6.46 3.69 -5.19
C TYR A 400 7.80 3.28 -5.82
N VAL A 401 8.08 3.71 -7.05
CA VAL A 401 9.34 3.42 -7.75
C VAL A 401 10.54 4.02 -7.02
N GLU A 402 10.42 5.27 -6.56
CA GLU A 402 11.46 5.93 -5.77
C GLU A 402 11.87 5.15 -4.53
N ARG A 403 10.94 4.40 -3.92
CA ARG A 403 11.22 3.57 -2.75
C ARG A 403 11.86 2.24 -3.08
N VAL A 404 11.57 1.68 -4.24
CA VAL A 404 11.89 0.29 -4.60
C VAL A 404 13.09 0.21 -5.54
N VAL A 405 13.29 1.23 -6.39
CA VAL A 405 14.35 1.26 -7.40
C VAL A 405 15.43 2.26 -6.99
N PRO A 406 16.61 1.79 -6.57
CA PRO A 406 17.72 2.67 -6.16
C PRO A 406 18.16 3.61 -7.30
N GLY A 407 18.47 4.86 -6.96
CA GLY A 407 18.98 5.86 -7.92
C GLY A 407 17.94 6.43 -8.88
N PHE A 408 16.66 6.13 -8.71
CA PHE A 408 15.59 6.78 -9.46
C PHE A 408 15.39 8.23 -8.97
N SER A 409 15.38 9.20 -9.91
CA SER A 409 15.04 10.59 -9.61
C SER A 409 14.07 11.14 -10.65
N PRO A 410 12.87 11.61 -10.24
CA PRO A 410 11.84 12.11 -11.16
C PRO A 410 12.25 13.41 -11.89
N GLN A 411 13.21 14.15 -11.37
CA GLN A 411 13.68 15.42 -11.94
C GLN A 411 14.50 15.24 -13.23
N ALA A 412 14.83 14.00 -13.57
CA ALA A 412 15.63 13.64 -14.74
C ALA A 412 14.91 13.71 -16.08
N LEU A 413 13.61 13.72 -16.10
CA LEU A 413 12.78 13.48 -17.30
C LEU A 413 12.81 14.58 -18.37
N PRO A 414 12.94 15.88 -18.08
CA PRO A 414 12.99 16.90 -19.15
C PRO A 414 14.28 16.91 -19.97
N ALA A 415 15.39 16.43 -19.41
CA ALA A 415 16.71 16.51 -20.04
C ALA A 415 17.04 15.36 -21.01
N LEU A 416 16.28 14.26 -20.97
CA LEU A 416 16.58 13.03 -21.73
C LEU A 416 15.96 12.98 -23.15
N ARG A 417 15.14 13.94 -23.53
CA ARG A 417 14.51 13.98 -24.87
C ARG A 417 15.44 14.36 -26.02
N SER A 418 16.72 14.63 -25.77
CA SER A 418 17.67 15.09 -26.79
C SER A 418 19.05 14.45 -26.81
N ALA A 419 19.26 13.28 -26.18
CA ALA A 419 20.54 12.59 -26.22
C ALA A 419 20.42 11.27 -26.99
N GLU A 420 21.06 11.23 -28.15
CA GLU A 420 21.29 10.05 -28.96
C GLU A 420 21.98 8.94 -28.14
N THR A 421 21.58 7.71 -28.43
CA THR A 421 22.17 6.46 -27.94
C THR A 421 23.69 6.46 -28.14
N THR A 422 24.43 6.66 -27.08
CA THR A 422 25.85 6.37 -27.02
C THR A 422 26.10 5.20 -26.07
N ASP A 423 26.86 4.25 -26.54
CA ASP A 423 27.33 3.02 -25.88
C ASP A 423 27.60 3.19 -24.39
N ARG A 424 26.88 2.39 -23.59
CA ARG A 424 27.11 2.26 -22.16
C ARG A 424 28.34 1.40 -21.90
N ASN A 425 29.46 2.02 -21.67
CA ASN A 425 30.58 1.36 -21.02
C ASN A 425 30.50 1.65 -19.51
N PRO A 426 30.14 0.69 -18.63
CA PRO A 426 30.11 0.94 -17.21
C PRO A 426 31.54 1.18 -16.74
N ALA A 427 31.78 2.34 -16.11
CA ALA A 427 32.98 2.52 -15.30
C ALA A 427 33.03 1.38 -14.30
N SER A 428 34.16 0.67 -14.24
CA SER A 428 34.35 -0.46 -13.33
C SER A 428 34.06 -0.02 -11.90
N PRO A 429 33.01 -0.55 -11.23
CA PRO A 429 32.76 -0.22 -9.83
C PRO A 429 33.96 -0.69 -9.01
N GLY A 430 34.41 0.14 -8.06
CA GLY A 430 35.31 -0.32 -7.03
C GLY A 430 34.74 -1.56 -6.35
N ARG A 431 35.58 -2.40 -5.76
CA ARG A 431 35.14 -3.60 -5.03
C ARG A 431 34.00 -3.21 -4.05
N PRO A 432 32.87 -3.95 -4.03
CA PRO A 432 31.78 -3.69 -3.09
C PRO A 432 32.27 -3.69 -1.64
N LEU A 433 31.72 -2.81 -0.81
CA LEU A 433 31.96 -2.78 0.61
C LEU A 433 31.37 -4.03 1.26
N ARG A 434 32.19 -4.80 1.95
CA ARG A 434 31.77 -6.04 2.63
C ARG A 434 31.28 -5.73 4.03
N VAL A 435 29.98 -5.84 4.22
CA VAL A 435 29.31 -5.53 5.51
C VAL A 435 28.85 -6.82 6.17
N VAL A 436 29.19 -6.99 7.44
CA VAL A 436 28.63 -8.03 8.30
C VAL A 436 27.72 -7.39 9.33
N VAL A 437 26.49 -7.89 9.44
CA VAL A 437 25.58 -7.53 10.54
C VAL A 437 25.52 -8.69 11.52
N ALA A 438 25.96 -8.47 12.76
CA ALA A 438 26.09 -9.47 13.80
C ALA A 438 25.14 -9.21 14.96
N GLY A 439 24.28 -10.19 15.29
CA GLY A 439 23.33 -10.06 16.40
C GLY A 439 22.47 -11.30 16.63
N HIS A 440 21.94 -11.42 17.85
CA HIS A 440 21.02 -12.51 18.22
C HIS A 440 19.56 -12.17 17.91
N ASP A 441 19.20 -10.89 17.92
CA ASP A 441 17.87 -10.38 17.62
C ASP A 441 17.99 -9.20 16.64
N LEU A 442 17.44 -9.31 15.45
CA LEU A 442 17.53 -8.34 14.38
C LEU A 442 16.19 -7.61 14.11
N LYS A 443 15.28 -7.64 15.09
CA LYS A 443 13.91 -7.10 14.92
C LYS A 443 13.85 -5.61 14.60
N PHE A 444 14.87 -4.82 14.99
CA PHE A 444 14.95 -3.39 14.69
C PHE A 444 15.89 -3.06 13.52
N ALA A 445 16.44 -4.08 12.87
CA ALA A 445 17.35 -3.92 11.74
C ALA A 445 16.70 -4.26 10.39
N GLY A 446 15.39 -4.51 10.32
CA GLY A 446 14.71 -4.96 9.10
C GLY A 446 14.93 -4.03 7.93
N GLU A 447 14.61 -2.76 8.09
CA GLU A 447 14.75 -1.71 7.07
C GLU A 447 16.23 -1.45 6.72
N LEU A 448 17.12 -1.50 7.70
CA LEU A 448 18.56 -1.40 7.48
C LEU A 448 19.08 -2.59 6.66
N LEU A 449 18.66 -3.81 6.97
CA LEU A 449 19.05 -5.00 6.22
C LEU A 449 18.54 -4.95 4.78
N ASP A 450 17.33 -4.43 4.57
CA ASP A 450 16.76 -4.28 3.23
C ASP A 450 17.51 -3.20 2.43
N MET A 451 17.86 -2.10 3.05
CA MET A 451 18.74 -1.07 2.46
C MET A 451 20.08 -1.67 2.06
N LEU A 452 20.78 -2.38 2.97
CA LEU A 452 22.08 -3.00 2.68
C LEU A 452 22.01 -4.06 1.58
N ARG A 453 20.93 -4.88 1.51
CA ARG A 453 20.75 -5.89 0.45
C ARG A 453 20.52 -5.29 -0.92
N THR A 454 19.89 -4.14 -0.98
CA THR A 454 19.52 -3.48 -2.25
C THR A 454 20.58 -2.48 -2.71
N HIS A 455 21.53 -2.09 -1.86
CA HIS A 455 22.56 -1.13 -2.20
C HIS A 455 23.60 -1.74 -3.17
N PRO A 456 23.82 -1.16 -4.37
CA PRO A 456 24.66 -1.77 -5.40
C PRO A 456 26.15 -1.85 -5.04
N GLY A 457 26.60 -1.01 -4.09
CA GLY A 457 27.99 -0.97 -3.59
C GLY A 457 28.22 -1.84 -2.36
N VAL A 458 27.28 -2.69 -1.94
CA VAL A 458 27.36 -3.50 -0.72
C VAL A 458 27.28 -4.99 -1.01
N GLU A 459 28.14 -5.76 -0.37
CA GLU A 459 28.04 -7.21 -0.23
C GLU A 459 27.75 -7.52 1.24
N LEU A 460 26.54 -8.05 1.56
CA LEU A 460 26.04 -8.25 2.92
C LEU A 460 26.15 -9.71 3.36
N ARG A 461 26.68 -9.92 4.57
CA ARG A 461 26.54 -11.18 5.31
C ARG A 461 25.92 -10.95 6.69
N ILE A 462 25.24 -11.96 7.22
CA ILE A 462 24.62 -11.90 8.55
C ILE A 462 25.24 -12.97 9.42
N ASP A 463 25.84 -12.54 10.52
CA ASP A 463 26.31 -13.43 11.60
C ASP A 463 25.21 -13.53 12.67
N ARG A 464 24.35 -14.52 12.54
CA ARG A 464 23.23 -14.73 13.45
C ARG A 464 23.64 -15.53 14.66
N TRP A 465 23.74 -14.86 15.80
CA TRP A 465 24.01 -15.51 17.08
C TRP A 465 22.78 -16.30 17.57
N ALA A 466 23.01 -17.50 18.07
CA ALA A 466 21.94 -18.40 18.57
C ALA A 466 21.30 -17.89 19.88
N GLY A 467 21.86 -16.89 20.53
CA GLY A 467 21.37 -16.21 21.71
C GLY A 467 22.35 -15.15 22.16
N LEU A 468 22.00 -14.36 23.19
CA LEU A 468 22.80 -13.23 23.66
C LEU A 468 24.29 -13.58 23.90
N HIS A 469 24.54 -14.76 24.48
CA HIS A 469 25.91 -15.24 24.81
C HIS A 469 26.34 -16.46 23.98
N ARG A 470 25.61 -16.85 22.97
CA ARG A 470 25.89 -18.10 22.21
C ARG A 470 26.03 -17.82 20.72
N HIS A 471 27.20 -18.16 20.19
CA HIS A 471 27.49 -18.12 18.75
C HIS A 471 28.49 -19.24 18.38
N ASP A 472 28.66 -19.45 17.10
CA ASP A 472 29.76 -20.25 16.57
C ASP A 472 30.97 -19.34 16.29
N ALA A 473 31.97 -19.45 17.15
CA ALA A 473 33.16 -18.60 17.06
C ALA A 473 34.00 -18.84 15.78
N SER A 474 33.87 -20.02 15.13
CA SER A 474 34.57 -20.28 13.87
C SER A 474 33.90 -19.51 12.73
N VAL A 475 32.57 -19.51 12.67
CA VAL A 475 31.78 -18.76 11.71
C VAL A 475 31.98 -17.24 11.90
N SER A 476 31.93 -16.77 13.14
CA SER A 476 32.15 -15.34 13.42
C SER A 476 33.56 -14.89 13.01
N ARG A 477 34.62 -15.75 13.15
CA ARG A 477 35.96 -15.46 12.66
C ARG A 477 36.06 -15.34 11.15
N GLU A 478 35.39 -16.24 10.40
CA GLU A 478 35.28 -16.13 8.94
C GLU A 478 34.64 -14.80 8.53
N HIS A 479 33.63 -14.34 9.27
CA HIS A 479 33.02 -13.04 9.06
C HIS A 479 33.98 -11.88 9.35
N VAL A 480 34.76 -11.93 10.43
CA VAL A 480 35.83 -10.94 10.72
C VAL A 480 36.83 -10.87 9.57
N GLU A 481 37.31 -12.03 9.08
CA GLU A 481 38.28 -12.07 7.99
C GLU A 481 37.75 -11.50 6.68
N TRP A 482 36.47 -11.66 6.43
CA TRP A 482 35.80 -11.25 5.20
C TRP A 482 35.39 -9.78 5.19
N ALA A 483 34.91 -9.21 6.30
CA ALA A 483 34.26 -7.91 6.36
C ALA A 483 35.23 -6.72 6.28
N ASP A 484 34.81 -5.65 5.64
CA ASP A 484 35.42 -4.32 5.74
C ASP A 484 34.75 -3.54 6.89
N VAL A 485 33.43 -3.74 7.10
CA VAL A 485 32.63 -3.15 8.17
C VAL A 485 31.87 -4.23 8.93
N VAL A 486 31.91 -4.19 10.24
CA VAL A 486 31.07 -5.01 11.12
C VAL A 486 30.10 -4.09 11.86
N LEU A 487 28.81 -4.38 11.74
CA LEU A 487 27.74 -3.77 12.52
C LEU A 487 27.24 -4.76 13.57
N CYS A 488 27.45 -4.45 14.83
CA CYS A 488 26.84 -5.20 15.93
C CYS A 488 25.48 -4.61 16.27
N GLU A 489 24.43 -5.32 15.91
CA GLU A 489 23.07 -5.00 16.36
C GLU A 489 22.93 -5.47 17.82
N TRP A 490 22.63 -4.52 18.71
CA TRP A 490 22.79 -4.53 20.16
C TRP A 490 24.27 -4.44 20.61
N ALA A 491 24.52 -3.57 21.59
CA ALA A 491 25.80 -3.48 22.29
C ALA A 491 25.93 -4.63 23.32
N GLY A 492 25.80 -5.85 22.84
CA GLY A 492 25.80 -7.08 23.61
C GLY A 492 27.20 -7.73 23.67
N PRO A 493 27.28 -8.97 24.16
CA PRO A 493 28.50 -9.78 24.11
C PRO A 493 29.04 -9.96 22.69
N ASN A 494 28.24 -9.84 21.65
CA ASN A 494 28.67 -9.78 20.24
C ASN A 494 29.60 -8.58 20.01
N ALA A 495 29.25 -7.40 20.48
CA ALA A 495 30.09 -6.22 20.34
C ALA A 495 31.45 -6.38 21.07
N VAL A 496 31.43 -6.94 22.29
CA VAL A 496 32.66 -7.27 23.06
C VAL A 496 33.52 -8.27 22.28
N TRP A 497 32.91 -9.28 21.70
CA TRP A 497 33.66 -10.29 20.95
C TRP A 497 34.27 -9.70 19.68
N TYR A 498 33.49 -8.94 18.88
CA TYR A 498 33.99 -8.31 17.65
C TYR A 498 35.06 -7.24 17.92
N ALA A 499 34.94 -6.46 18.99
CA ALA A 499 35.97 -5.48 19.40
C ALA A 499 37.31 -6.16 19.66
N ARG A 500 37.30 -7.34 20.31
CA ARG A 500 38.54 -8.12 20.60
C ARG A 500 39.16 -8.80 19.37
N HIS A 501 38.39 -9.02 18.31
CA HIS A 501 38.83 -9.73 17.10
C HIS A 501 38.93 -8.83 15.87
N LYS A 502 38.61 -7.55 15.99
CA LYS A 502 38.68 -6.55 14.92
C LYS A 502 40.06 -6.51 14.28
N ARG A 503 40.11 -6.50 12.95
CA ARG A 503 41.35 -6.37 12.19
C ARG A 503 41.74 -4.90 12.00
N PRO A 504 43.05 -4.59 11.85
CA PRO A 504 43.49 -3.25 11.46
C PRO A 504 42.81 -2.79 10.16
N GLY A 505 42.31 -1.57 10.14
CA GLY A 505 41.58 -1.00 8.99
C GLY A 505 40.12 -1.43 8.83
N GLN A 506 39.64 -2.38 9.61
CA GLN A 506 38.25 -2.76 9.65
C GLN A 506 37.46 -1.79 10.51
N LYS A 507 36.23 -1.42 10.08
CA LYS A 507 35.32 -0.55 10.83
C LYS A 507 34.39 -1.37 11.71
N LEU A 508 34.23 -0.98 12.97
CA LEU A 508 33.29 -1.56 13.92
C LEU A 508 32.26 -0.51 14.31
N VAL A 509 30.99 -0.75 13.95
CA VAL A 509 29.84 0.06 14.33
C VAL A 509 28.99 -0.74 15.32
N VAL A 510 28.59 -0.14 16.42
CA VAL A 510 27.82 -0.82 17.46
C VAL A 510 26.55 -0.03 17.74
N ARG A 511 25.39 -0.68 17.67
CA ARG A 511 24.09 -0.05 18.01
C ARG A 511 23.68 -0.45 19.41
N LEU A 512 23.34 0.56 20.23
CA LEU A 512 22.88 0.42 21.61
C LEU A 512 21.45 0.93 21.73
N HIS A 513 20.59 0.18 22.40
CA HIS A 513 19.21 0.58 22.66
C HIS A 513 19.00 1.05 24.10
N MET A 514 18.80 0.13 25.04
CA MET A 514 18.50 0.48 26.43
C MET A 514 19.00 -0.56 27.45
N PHE A 515 18.65 -1.84 27.25
CA PHE A 515 18.89 -2.84 28.28
C PHE A 515 20.38 -3.11 28.47
N GLU A 516 21.17 -2.85 27.46
CA GLU A 516 22.62 -3.04 27.43
C GLU A 516 23.33 -2.19 28.47
N LEU A 517 22.82 -0.97 28.75
CA LEU A 517 23.37 -0.10 29.80
C LEU A 517 23.33 -0.73 31.21
N ARG A 518 22.54 -1.81 31.37
CA ARG A 518 22.49 -2.62 32.61
C ARG A 518 23.22 -3.94 32.49
N GLY A 519 23.83 -4.22 31.32
CA GLY A 519 24.54 -5.46 31.06
C GLY A 519 25.96 -5.44 31.61
N ALA A 520 26.31 -6.42 32.47
CA ALA A 520 27.65 -6.52 33.04
C ALA A 520 28.77 -6.63 31.99
N TRP A 521 28.44 -7.13 30.80
CA TRP A 521 29.41 -7.27 29.68
C TRP A 521 29.85 -5.92 29.08
N LEU A 522 29.08 -4.86 29.33
CA LEU A 522 29.36 -3.55 28.70
C LEU A 522 30.67 -2.94 29.24
N SER A 523 31.05 -3.26 30.47
CA SER A 523 32.36 -2.88 31.04
C SER A 523 33.54 -3.59 30.35
N ASP A 524 33.30 -4.69 29.64
CA ASP A 524 34.32 -5.45 28.91
C ASP A 524 34.48 -4.98 27.46
N LEU A 525 33.64 -4.03 27.01
CA LEU A 525 33.70 -3.48 25.65
C LEU A 525 34.89 -2.52 25.51
N ASP A 526 35.81 -2.88 24.63
CA ASP A 526 36.93 -2.00 24.23
C ASP A 526 36.38 -0.88 23.34
N LEU A 527 36.19 0.30 23.93
CA LEU A 527 35.68 1.49 23.25
C LEU A 527 36.64 2.05 22.20
N ASP A 528 37.95 1.82 22.36
CA ASP A 528 38.95 2.26 21.38
C ASP A 528 38.81 1.46 20.07
N ALA A 529 38.37 0.22 20.16
CA ALA A 529 38.06 -0.61 18.99
C ALA A 529 36.74 -0.23 18.28
N VAL A 530 35.82 0.51 18.93
CA VAL A 530 34.53 0.93 18.34
C VAL A 530 34.71 2.25 17.58
N ASP A 531 34.53 2.24 16.26
CA ASP A 531 34.65 3.45 15.43
C ASP A 531 33.44 4.37 15.55
N THR A 532 32.25 3.78 15.68
CA THR A 532 31.02 4.53 15.85
C THR A 532 30.06 3.77 16.76
N LEU A 533 29.56 4.44 17.78
CA LEU A 533 28.49 3.96 18.64
C LEU A 533 27.19 4.63 18.26
N ILE A 534 26.14 3.87 17.99
CA ILE A 534 24.83 4.37 17.56
C ILE A 534 23.86 4.23 18.73
N THR A 535 23.13 5.29 19.04
CA THR A 535 21.99 5.27 19.98
C THR A 535 20.71 5.69 19.25
N VAL A 536 19.54 5.37 19.82
CA VAL A 536 18.27 5.58 19.15
C VAL A 536 17.57 6.90 19.54
N SER A 537 18.14 7.64 20.49
CA SER A 537 17.64 8.97 20.89
C SER A 537 18.75 9.76 21.60
N ASP A 538 18.60 11.10 21.65
CA ASP A 538 19.52 11.98 22.36
C ASP A 538 19.64 11.66 23.85
N HIS A 539 18.52 11.38 24.51
CA HIS A 539 18.51 10.95 25.91
C HIS A 539 19.40 9.72 26.14
N TYR A 540 19.32 8.72 25.24
CA TYR A 540 20.15 7.51 25.36
C TYR A 540 21.60 7.75 24.92
N ARG A 541 21.88 8.72 24.03
CA ARG A 541 23.24 9.19 23.77
C ARG A 541 23.88 9.72 25.06
N ASP A 542 23.20 10.63 25.75
CA ASP A 542 23.73 11.28 26.95
C ASP A 542 23.95 10.26 28.07
N LEU A 543 23.00 9.36 28.31
CA LEU A 543 23.15 8.25 29.25
C LEU A 543 24.32 7.31 28.88
N THR A 544 24.53 7.06 27.59
CA THR A 544 25.62 6.19 27.12
C THR A 544 26.96 6.85 27.29
N VAL A 545 27.09 8.13 26.97
CA VAL A 545 28.31 8.92 27.19
C VAL A 545 28.67 8.93 28.68
N GLU A 546 27.67 9.19 29.54
CA GLU A 546 27.88 9.20 31.01
C GLU A 546 28.29 7.82 31.54
N ALA A 547 27.55 6.76 31.15
CA ALA A 547 27.76 5.41 31.68
C ALA A 547 29.09 4.77 31.24
N LEU A 548 29.54 5.04 30.02
CA LEU A 548 30.72 4.43 29.41
C LEU A 548 31.97 5.33 29.42
N GLY A 549 31.81 6.63 29.68
CA GLY A 549 32.88 7.59 29.44
C GLY A 549 33.25 7.71 27.96
N ALA A 550 32.34 7.41 27.06
CA ALA A 550 32.58 7.39 25.63
C ALA A 550 32.83 8.81 25.09
N ASP A 551 33.69 8.93 24.07
CA ASP A 551 33.87 10.19 23.34
C ASP A 551 32.55 10.59 22.65
N PRO A 552 31.95 11.74 22.99
CA PRO A 552 30.71 12.20 22.37
C PRO A 552 30.81 12.30 20.84
N GLY A 553 32.01 12.57 20.29
CA GLY A 553 32.23 12.63 18.84
C GLY A 553 32.10 11.29 18.11
N ARG A 554 32.18 10.17 18.84
CA ARG A 554 31.96 8.81 18.31
C ARG A 554 30.55 8.29 18.53
N VAL A 555 29.69 9.01 19.28
CA VAL A 555 28.32 8.60 19.55
C VAL A 555 27.36 9.36 18.65
N ARG A 556 26.68 8.65 17.76
CA ARG A 556 25.66 9.20 16.85
C ARG A 556 24.27 8.77 17.24
N VAL A 557 23.28 9.61 16.99
CA VAL A 557 21.86 9.27 17.15
C VAL A 557 21.29 8.89 15.79
N ILE A 558 20.87 7.63 15.65
CA ILE A 558 20.10 7.15 14.49
C ILE A 558 18.85 6.47 15.04
N PRO A 559 17.66 7.08 14.88
CA PRO A 559 16.42 6.54 15.41
C PRO A 559 16.04 5.22 14.74
N ASN A 560 15.06 4.51 15.30
CA ASN A 560 14.45 3.38 14.61
C ASN A 560 13.66 3.90 13.41
N ALA A 561 13.77 3.18 12.29
CA ALA A 561 13.05 3.50 11.07
C ALA A 561 11.56 3.13 11.17
N VAL A 562 10.74 3.89 10.47
CA VAL A 562 9.31 3.65 10.28
C VAL A 562 9.02 3.67 8.79
N SER A 563 8.38 2.64 8.26
CA SER A 563 7.91 2.63 6.87
C SER A 563 6.67 3.51 6.72
N VAL A 564 6.90 4.84 6.64
CA VAL A 564 5.82 5.84 6.60
C VAL A 564 4.86 5.56 5.46
N ALA A 565 5.37 5.19 4.32
CA ALA A 565 4.55 4.96 3.14
C ALA A 565 3.71 3.67 3.20
N ASP A 566 4.12 2.65 3.96
CA ASP A 566 3.30 1.47 4.22
C ASP A 566 2.17 1.79 5.22
N LEU A 567 2.47 2.61 6.21
CA LEU A 567 1.56 2.95 7.30
C LEU A 567 0.60 4.10 6.97
N ALA A 568 0.95 4.99 6.04
CA ALA A 568 0.13 6.14 5.62
C ALA A 568 -1.11 5.65 4.85
N ARG A 569 -2.12 5.19 5.59
CA ARG A 569 -3.38 4.65 5.05
C ARG A 569 -4.54 5.54 5.46
N GLU A 570 -5.63 5.46 4.70
CA GLU A 570 -6.86 6.18 5.02
C GLU A 570 -7.51 5.59 6.29
N PRO A 571 -7.81 6.40 7.30
CA PRO A 571 -8.51 5.94 8.50
C PRO A 571 -9.90 5.38 8.19
N VAL A 572 -10.38 4.44 9.00
CA VAL A 572 -11.75 3.97 8.91
C VAL A 572 -12.69 4.82 9.76
N ALA A 573 -13.96 4.88 9.39
CA ALA A 573 -14.98 5.56 10.19
C ALA A 573 -15.03 5.01 11.62
N GLY A 574 -15.17 5.89 12.61
CA GLY A 574 -15.19 5.55 14.03
C GLY A 574 -13.80 5.29 14.63
N ALA A 575 -12.71 5.53 13.90
CA ALA A 575 -11.36 5.43 14.44
C ALA A 575 -11.13 6.37 15.62
N GLU A 576 -11.77 7.54 15.64
CA GLU A 576 -11.69 8.56 16.68
C GLU A 576 -12.12 8.07 18.07
N PHE A 577 -12.83 6.96 18.17
CA PHE A 577 -13.22 6.32 19.43
C PHE A 577 -12.38 5.10 19.80
N ARG A 578 -11.30 4.81 19.04
CA ARG A 578 -10.47 3.63 19.25
C ARG A 578 -9.07 4.00 19.71
N LEU A 579 -8.71 3.47 20.88
CA LEU A 579 -7.40 3.60 21.48
C LEU A 579 -6.58 2.35 21.12
N GLY A 580 -5.41 2.51 20.56
CA GLY A 580 -4.50 1.43 20.22
C GLY A 580 -3.34 1.34 21.22
N LEU A 581 -3.08 0.15 21.74
CA LEU A 581 -1.91 -0.15 22.59
C LEU A 581 -1.13 -1.32 21.99
N VAL A 582 0.14 -1.08 21.65
CA VAL A 582 1.01 -2.11 21.06
C VAL A 582 1.94 -2.69 22.10
N GLY A 583 1.71 -3.98 22.43
CA GLY A 583 2.49 -4.72 23.42
C GLY A 583 2.21 -4.30 24.87
N ILE A 584 2.04 -5.29 25.72
CA ILE A 584 1.79 -5.10 27.15
C ILE A 584 2.86 -5.73 28.03
N VAL A 585 3.87 -6.33 27.43
CA VAL A 585 4.92 -7.09 28.12
C VAL A 585 6.26 -6.37 27.97
N PRO A 586 7.01 -6.20 29.07
CA PRO A 586 6.73 -6.51 30.47
C PRO A 586 5.77 -5.49 31.14
N LEU A 587 5.45 -5.66 32.43
CA LEU A 587 4.53 -4.78 33.20
C LEU A 587 4.86 -3.30 33.13
N ARG A 588 6.12 -2.92 32.89
CA ARG A 588 6.53 -1.52 32.65
C ARG A 588 5.88 -0.87 31.42
N LYS A 589 5.22 -1.67 30.55
CA LYS A 589 4.37 -1.19 29.45
C LYS A 589 3.06 -0.58 29.92
N ARG A 590 2.69 -0.79 31.19
CA ARG A 590 1.65 -0.07 31.92
C ARG A 590 0.26 -0.16 31.27
N LEU A 591 -0.22 -1.39 30.99
CA LEU A 591 -1.61 -1.62 30.57
C LEU A 591 -2.62 -1.02 31.58
N ASP A 592 -2.30 -0.99 32.87
CA ASP A 592 -3.10 -0.36 33.93
C ASP A 592 -3.44 1.08 33.60
N ARG A 593 -2.47 1.92 33.19
CA ARG A 593 -2.71 3.32 32.78
C ARG A 593 -3.64 3.45 31.57
N ALA A 594 -3.52 2.53 30.60
CA ALA A 594 -4.40 2.52 29.45
C ALA A 594 -5.86 2.16 29.82
N LEU A 595 -6.05 1.24 30.78
CA LEU A 595 -7.36 0.90 31.33
C LEU A 595 -7.96 2.07 32.14
N ASP A 596 -7.14 2.77 32.92
CA ASP A 596 -7.59 3.95 33.67
C ASP A 596 -8.02 5.07 32.71
N LEU A 597 -7.27 5.32 31.62
CA LEU A 597 -7.66 6.27 30.58
C LEU A 597 -8.99 5.87 29.93
N LEU A 598 -9.15 4.61 29.55
CA LEU A 598 -10.40 4.12 28.97
C LEU A 598 -11.59 4.34 29.92
N ARG A 599 -11.39 4.13 31.23
CA ARG A 599 -12.43 4.34 32.24
C ARG A 599 -12.88 5.81 32.29
N VAL A 600 -11.92 6.74 32.30
CA VAL A 600 -12.20 8.18 32.27
C VAL A 600 -12.94 8.59 31.00
N LEU A 601 -12.47 8.15 29.83
CA LEU A 601 -13.12 8.47 28.56
C LEU A 601 -14.54 7.92 28.46
N ARG A 602 -14.77 6.68 28.90
CA ARG A 602 -16.10 6.05 28.86
C ARG A 602 -17.10 6.60 29.85
N ALA A 603 -16.64 7.33 30.85
CA ALA A 603 -17.55 8.11 31.74
C ALA A 603 -18.21 9.27 30.97
N GLU A 604 -17.56 9.80 29.94
CA GLU A 604 -18.07 10.90 29.11
C GLU A 604 -18.71 10.39 27.79
N ASP A 605 -18.15 9.33 27.19
CA ASP A 605 -18.64 8.75 25.92
C ASP A 605 -18.39 7.23 25.86
N ASP A 606 -19.46 6.45 25.85
CA ASP A 606 -19.39 4.98 25.91
C ASP A 606 -18.93 4.31 24.61
N ARG A 607 -18.74 5.07 23.51
CA ARG A 607 -18.19 4.58 22.24
C ARG A 607 -16.70 4.24 22.31
N PHE A 608 -15.95 4.80 23.27
CA PHE A 608 -14.52 4.53 23.38
C PHE A 608 -14.23 3.06 23.67
N THR A 609 -13.23 2.53 22.95
CA THR A 609 -12.74 1.15 23.09
C THR A 609 -11.22 1.11 23.12
N LEU A 610 -10.64 0.14 23.81
CA LEU A 610 -9.19 -0.11 23.85
C LEU A 610 -8.86 -1.38 23.08
N HIS A 611 -8.00 -1.26 22.10
CA HIS A 611 -7.48 -2.35 21.27
C HIS A 611 -6.04 -2.62 21.65
N VAL A 612 -5.78 -3.77 22.24
CA VAL A 612 -4.45 -4.21 22.68
C VAL A 612 -3.92 -5.20 21.68
N ARG A 613 -2.86 -4.84 20.95
CA ARG A 613 -2.26 -5.71 19.94
C ARG A 613 -0.90 -6.23 20.40
N GLY A 614 -0.71 -7.53 20.33
CA GLY A 614 0.57 -8.14 20.66
C GLY A 614 0.43 -9.55 21.26
N ARG A 615 1.58 -10.10 21.62
CA ARG A 615 1.61 -11.40 22.32
C ARG A 615 1.22 -11.22 23.76
N MET A 616 0.56 -12.26 24.30
CA MET A 616 0.14 -12.29 25.70
C MET A 616 1.31 -12.63 26.63
N PRO A 617 1.26 -12.26 27.92
CA PRO A 617 2.37 -12.44 28.87
C PRO A 617 2.88 -13.90 28.97
N TRP A 618 1.99 -14.87 28.89
CA TRP A 618 2.35 -16.29 28.95
C TRP A 618 3.08 -16.83 27.72
N GLU A 619 3.07 -16.10 26.60
CA GLU A 619 3.83 -16.44 25.41
C GLU A 619 5.32 -16.03 25.52
N TYR A 620 5.66 -15.20 26.50
CA TYR A 620 7.03 -14.81 26.82
C TYR A 620 7.56 -15.63 28.01
N ARG A 621 8.16 -16.77 27.70
CA ARG A 621 8.56 -17.74 28.74
C ARG A 621 9.37 -17.13 29.88
N HIS A 622 10.35 -16.27 29.60
CA HIS A 622 11.21 -15.65 30.61
C HIS A 622 10.46 -14.67 31.51
N GLU A 623 9.52 -13.89 30.96
CA GLU A 623 8.67 -12.98 31.73
C GLU A 623 7.65 -13.75 32.57
N TRP A 624 7.04 -14.79 31.99
CA TRP A 624 6.05 -15.60 32.69
C TRP A 624 6.63 -16.46 33.82
N GLN A 625 7.92 -16.82 33.72
CA GLN A 625 8.66 -17.52 34.79
C GLN A 625 9.07 -16.57 35.93
N ASN A 626 9.10 -15.26 35.72
CA ASN A 626 9.33 -14.28 36.75
C ASN A 626 8.06 -14.13 37.63
N PRO A 627 8.13 -14.47 38.94
CA PRO A 627 6.95 -14.44 39.80
C PRO A 627 6.30 -13.06 39.88
N LEU A 628 7.08 -11.97 40.00
CA LEU A 628 6.57 -10.60 40.09
C LEU A 628 5.80 -10.20 38.82
N GLN A 629 6.32 -10.55 37.64
CA GLN A 629 5.65 -10.28 36.36
C GLN A 629 4.34 -11.08 36.27
N ARG A 630 4.41 -12.37 36.52
CA ARG A 630 3.25 -13.27 36.46
C ARG A 630 2.12 -12.86 37.41
N GLU A 631 2.45 -12.62 38.67
CA GLU A 631 1.48 -12.23 39.69
C GLU A 631 0.85 -10.87 39.35
N GLY A 632 1.65 -9.89 38.90
CA GLY A 632 1.15 -8.60 38.46
C GLY A 632 0.15 -8.71 37.30
N TYR A 633 0.40 -9.56 36.31
CA TYR A 633 -0.55 -9.81 35.22
C TYR A 633 -1.80 -10.56 35.68
N LEU A 634 -1.67 -11.56 36.54
CA LEU A 634 -2.82 -12.28 37.08
C LEU A 634 -3.76 -11.32 37.86
N ASP A 635 -3.20 -10.45 38.70
CA ASP A 635 -3.96 -9.43 39.42
C ASP A 635 -4.65 -8.46 38.46
N LEU A 636 -3.93 -7.97 37.44
CA LEU A 636 -4.46 -7.05 36.43
C LEU A 636 -5.63 -7.66 35.66
N PHE A 637 -5.48 -8.90 35.16
CA PHE A 637 -6.54 -9.58 34.41
C PHE A 637 -7.72 -9.98 35.31
N ALA A 638 -7.48 -10.35 36.55
CA ALA A 638 -8.55 -10.64 37.50
C ALA A 638 -9.40 -9.38 37.80
N LYS A 639 -8.74 -8.23 37.97
CA LYS A 639 -9.42 -6.94 38.14
C LYS A 639 -10.23 -6.57 36.90
N LEU A 640 -9.64 -6.69 35.72
CA LEU A 640 -10.33 -6.41 34.46
C LEU A 640 -11.52 -7.33 34.24
N GLY A 641 -11.39 -8.62 34.52
CA GLY A 641 -12.48 -9.59 34.35
C GLY A 641 -13.68 -9.34 35.28
N GLY A 642 -13.48 -8.72 36.44
CA GLY A 642 -14.53 -8.28 37.36
C GLY A 642 -15.14 -6.91 37.05
N ASP A 643 -14.57 -6.14 36.10
CA ASP A 643 -14.98 -4.79 35.73
C ASP A 643 -15.80 -4.81 34.44
N PRO A 644 -16.96 -4.14 34.37
CA PRO A 644 -17.73 -3.95 33.11
C PRO A 644 -16.89 -3.41 31.94
N LEU A 645 -15.79 -2.73 32.21
CA LEU A 645 -14.83 -2.19 31.24
C LEU A 645 -14.27 -3.29 30.31
N HIS A 646 -14.21 -4.55 30.75
CA HIS A 646 -13.71 -5.66 29.91
C HIS A 646 -14.43 -5.76 28.56
N ARG A 647 -15.70 -5.34 28.47
CA ARG A 647 -16.49 -5.36 27.22
C ARG A 647 -16.02 -4.33 26.19
N ALA A 648 -15.25 -3.35 26.63
CA ALA A 648 -14.69 -2.28 25.78
C ALA A 648 -13.19 -2.49 25.49
N VAL A 649 -12.63 -3.66 25.88
CA VAL A 649 -11.23 -4.01 25.63
C VAL A 649 -11.13 -5.20 24.71
N ALA A 650 -10.45 -5.04 23.60
CA ALA A 650 -10.16 -6.12 22.64
C ALA A 650 -8.66 -6.46 22.69
N PHE A 651 -8.36 -7.74 22.96
CA PHE A 651 -6.99 -8.27 22.82
C PHE A 651 -6.85 -8.92 21.46
N GLU A 652 -5.97 -8.35 20.64
CA GLU A 652 -5.74 -8.77 19.25
C GLU A 652 -4.35 -9.43 19.13
N PRO A 653 -4.23 -10.53 18.37
CA PRO A 653 -2.97 -11.24 18.25
C PRO A 653 -1.89 -10.40 17.58
N PHE A 654 -0.63 -10.74 17.85
CA PHE A 654 0.50 -10.19 17.09
C PHE A 654 0.35 -10.53 15.60
N GLY A 655 0.64 -9.53 14.74
CA GLY A 655 0.57 -9.70 13.29
C GLY A 655 1.42 -8.65 12.56
N ALA A 656 1.81 -8.99 11.34
CA ALA A 656 2.61 -8.11 10.47
C ALA A 656 1.78 -6.99 9.80
N ASP A 657 0.46 -7.10 9.83
CA ASP A 657 -0.50 -6.18 9.19
C ASP A 657 -0.74 -4.89 10.02
N MET A 658 0.34 -4.28 10.52
CA MET A 658 0.25 -3.09 11.37
C MET A 658 -0.42 -1.91 10.68
N GLY A 659 -0.18 -1.68 9.39
CA GLY A 659 -0.84 -0.62 8.65
C GLY A 659 -2.37 -0.78 8.60
N THR A 660 -2.84 -2.02 8.39
CA THR A 660 -4.28 -2.35 8.43
C THR A 660 -4.87 -2.16 9.83
N TRP A 661 -4.12 -2.46 10.87
CA TRP A 661 -4.57 -2.29 12.25
C TRP A 661 -4.59 -0.82 12.66
N LEU A 662 -3.51 -0.08 12.42
CA LEU A 662 -3.36 1.32 12.82
C LEU A 662 -4.39 2.24 12.16
N ARG A 663 -4.78 2.00 10.88
CA ARG A 663 -5.84 2.80 10.23
C ARG A 663 -7.19 2.74 10.95
N ARG A 664 -7.38 1.77 11.85
CA ARG A 664 -8.57 1.62 12.69
C ARG A 664 -8.49 2.43 13.98
N MET A 665 -7.30 2.91 14.35
CA MET A 665 -7.02 3.61 15.62
C MET A 665 -6.96 5.11 15.39
N GLY A 666 -7.69 5.89 16.18
CA GLY A 666 -7.54 7.34 16.21
C GLY A 666 -6.40 7.79 17.14
N TRP A 667 -6.10 6.95 18.14
CA TRP A 667 -5.12 7.23 19.18
C TRP A 667 -4.19 6.06 19.37
N VAL A 668 -2.88 6.32 19.52
CA VAL A 668 -1.89 5.30 19.88
C VAL A 668 -1.26 5.62 21.20
N LEU A 669 -1.46 4.73 22.17
CA LEU A 669 -1.06 4.94 23.56
C LEU A 669 0.39 4.52 23.79
N SER A 670 1.12 5.34 24.55
CA SER A 670 2.47 5.06 25.04
C SER A 670 2.54 5.28 26.56
N PRO A 671 1.90 4.40 27.36
CA PRO A 671 1.82 4.56 28.81
C PRO A 671 3.05 4.02 29.55
N SER A 672 4.03 3.47 28.84
CA SER A 672 5.23 2.85 29.38
C SER A 672 6.01 3.78 30.31
N SER A 673 6.55 3.24 31.39
CA SER A 673 7.39 4.01 32.32
C SER A 673 8.81 4.24 31.84
N VAL A 674 9.33 3.41 30.94
CA VAL A 674 10.67 3.52 30.35
C VAL A 674 10.68 2.94 28.93
N GLU A 675 11.24 3.68 27.98
CA GLU A 675 11.49 3.26 26.59
C GLU A 675 12.74 3.93 26.04
N SER A 676 13.41 3.27 25.09
CA SER A 676 14.53 3.90 24.37
C SER A 676 14.07 4.78 23.22
N PHE A 677 13.11 4.32 22.44
CA PHE A 677 12.47 5.03 21.34
C PHE A 677 10.94 4.85 21.40
N HIS A 678 10.44 3.63 21.39
CA HIS A 678 9.05 3.21 21.29
C HIS A 678 8.45 3.43 19.90
N LEU A 679 8.55 2.44 19.04
CA LEU A 679 8.07 2.51 17.64
C LEU A 679 6.56 2.82 17.50
N ALA A 680 5.72 2.28 18.38
CA ALA A 680 4.27 2.38 18.22
C ALA A 680 3.72 3.82 18.09
N PRO A 681 4.16 4.84 18.86
CA PRO A 681 3.78 6.22 18.62
C PRO A 681 4.19 6.73 17.22
N ALA A 682 5.41 6.42 16.76
CA ALA A 682 5.89 6.85 15.44
C ALA A 682 5.11 6.15 14.31
N GLU A 683 4.83 4.85 14.45
CA GLU A 683 3.96 4.11 13.52
C GLU A 683 2.53 4.70 13.50
N GLY A 684 2.00 5.08 14.67
CA GLY A 684 0.74 5.79 14.80
C GLY A 684 0.73 7.12 14.06
N MET A 685 1.78 7.94 14.21
CA MET A 685 1.94 9.20 13.47
C MET A 685 1.90 8.98 11.96
N ALA A 686 2.59 7.96 11.46
CA ALA A 686 2.60 7.61 10.05
C ALA A 686 1.20 7.23 9.53
N ALA A 687 0.43 6.51 10.34
CA ALA A 687 -0.95 6.14 10.03
C ALA A 687 -1.95 7.31 10.17
N GLY A 688 -1.51 8.44 10.74
CA GLY A 688 -2.37 9.59 11.03
C GLY A 688 -3.13 9.49 12.34
N SER A 689 -2.84 8.46 13.16
CA SER A 689 -3.31 8.36 14.54
C SER A 689 -2.55 9.35 15.44
N LEU A 690 -3.18 9.85 16.48
CA LEU A 690 -2.54 10.77 17.41
C LEU A 690 -1.88 10.00 18.55
N PRO A 691 -0.57 10.19 18.80
CA PRO A 691 0.11 9.59 19.94
C PRO A 691 -0.33 10.22 21.26
N VAL A 692 -0.57 9.39 22.26
CA VAL A 692 -0.85 9.79 23.66
C VAL A 692 0.27 9.23 24.52
N ILE A 693 1.17 10.08 24.96
CA ILE A 693 2.42 9.67 25.61
C ILE A 693 2.40 10.15 27.07
N TRP A 694 2.55 9.23 28.02
CA TRP A 694 2.76 9.61 29.41
C TRP A 694 4.18 10.09 29.64
N ASP A 695 4.33 11.08 30.51
CA ASP A 695 5.63 11.63 30.86
C ASP A 695 6.60 10.55 31.34
N ARG A 696 7.76 10.53 30.70
CA ARG A 696 8.92 9.69 31.02
C ARG A 696 10.20 10.30 30.45
N PRO A 697 11.37 9.98 31.01
CA PRO A 697 12.63 10.55 30.56
C PRO A 697 12.87 10.35 29.06
N GLY A 698 13.14 11.43 28.35
CA GLY A 698 13.47 11.47 26.92
C GLY A 698 12.30 11.38 25.96
N ALA A 699 11.05 11.28 26.44
CA ALA A 699 9.88 11.18 25.56
C ALA A 699 9.64 12.48 24.77
N ASP A 700 9.81 13.61 25.41
CA ASP A 700 9.69 14.95 24.84
C ASP A 700 10.73 15.24 23.75
N GLY A 701 11.96 14.78 23.95
CA GLY A 701 13.04 14.90 22.95
C GLY A 701 12.79 14.07 21.68
N VAL A 702 12.10 12.92 21.78
CA VAL A 702 11.80 12.06 20.64
C VAL A 702 10.54 12.52 19.90
N PHE A 703 9.45 12.79 20.64
CA PHE A 703 8.12 12.98 20.05
C PHE A 703 7.61 14.43 20.09
N GLY A 704 8.25 15.27 20.90
CA GLY A 704 7.82 16.63 21.18
C GLY A 704 6.99 16.74 22.46
N ALA A 705 7.23 17.79 23.25
CA ALA A 705 6.58 18.02 24.53
C ALA A 705 5.05 18.20 24.43
N ASP A 706 4.55 18.59 23.26
CA ASP A 706 3.13 18.78 22.95
C ASP A 706 2.31 17.48 22.90
N LEU A 707 2.97 16.31 22.86
CA LEU A 707 2.34 14.98 22.89
C LEU A 707 2.52 14.25 24.22
N VAL A 708 3.26 14.86 25.16
CA VAL A 708 3.57 14.27 26.47
C VAL A 708 2.61 14.80 27.51
N HIS A 709 1.89 13.90 28.16
CA HIS A 709 0.89 14.22 29.19
C HIS A 709 1.38 13.85 30.58
N ALA A 710 1.20 14.75 31.52
CA ALA A 710 1.65 14.55 32.90
C ALA A 710 0.94 13.38 33.58
N ASP A 711 -0.35 13.21 33.32
CA ASP A 711 -1.21 12.21 33.92
C ASP A 711 -2.34 11.74 32.98
N THR A 712 -3.13 10.80 33.45
CA THR A 712 -4.26 10.21 32.72
C THR A 712 -5.38 11.22 32.44
N GLU A 713 -5.63 12.13 33.37
CA GLU A 713 -6.67 13.17 33.28
C GLU A 713 -6.31 14.20 32.21
N ALA A 714 -5.03 14.59 32.10
CA ALA A 714 -4.55 15.48 31.06
C ALA A 714 -4.69 14.83 29.67
N ALA A 715 -4.30 13.55 29.56
CA ALA A 715 -4.48 12.76 28.35
C ALA A 715 -5.96 12.65 27.95
N ALA A 716 -6.84 12.36 28.90
CA ALA A 716 -8.28 12.23 28.64
C ALA A 716 -8.91 13.54 28.14
N ARG A 717 -8.59 14.67 28.79
CA ARG A 717 -9.06 15.99 28.33
C ARG A 717 -8.67 16.28 26.89
N TRP A 718 -7.41 16.05 26.56
CA TRP A 718 -6.89 16.29 25.20
C TRP A 718 -7.60 15.41 24.16
N ILE A 719 -7.83 14.13 24.46
CA ILE A 719 -8.57 13.20 23.60
C ILE A 719 -10.01 13.69 23.39
N LEU A 720 -10.73 14.03 24.47
CA LEU A 720 -12.12 14.46 24.40
C LEU A 720 -12.29 15.76 23.60
N GLU A 721 -11.40 16.75 23.81
CA GLU A 721 -11.39 18.00 23.03
C GLU A 721 -11.27 17.73 21.53
N LEU A 722 -10.28 16.91 21.12
CA LEU A 722 -10.05 16.62 19.70
C LEU A 722 -11.08 15.65 19.10
N THR A 723 -11.70 14.80 19.90
CA THR A 723 -12.80 13.94 19.41
C THR A 723 -14.02 14.77 19.04
N GLN A 724 -14.27 15.88 19.72
CA GLN A 724 -15.37 16.80 19.45
C GLN A 724 -15.08 17.79 18.31
N ASP A 725 -13.81 18.02 17.96
CA ASP A 725 -13.36 18.95 16.91
C ASP A 725 -12.62 18.19 15.80
N GLU A 726 -13.37 17.75 14.79
CA GLU A 726 -12.82 16.99 13.68
C GLU A 726 -11.79 17.80 12.88
N ALA A 727 -12.02 19.07 12.64
CA ALA A 727 -11.11 19.91 11.85
C ALA A 727 -9.75 20.03 12.55
N ARG A 728 -9.76 20.29 13.87
CA ARG A 728 -8.55 20.37 14.68
C ARG A 728 -7.85 19.01 14.79
N ARG A 729 -8.61 17.90 14.88
CA ARG A 729 -8.05 16.55 14.87
C ARG A 729 -7.35 16.24 13.55
N GLN A 730 -7.93 16.62 12.42
CA GLN A 730 -7.32 16.45 11.08
C GLN A 730 -6.04 17.29 10.94
N GLU A 731 -6.02 18.53 11.44
CA GLU A 731 -4.80 19.36 11.49
C GLU A 731 -3.69 18.68 12.30
N TRP A 732 -4.00 18.15 13.47
CA TRP A 732 -3.05 17.39 14.28
C TRP A 732 -2.54 16.14 13.54
N SER A 733 -3.43 15.39 12.88
CA SER A 733 -3.05 14.22 12.10
C SER A 733 -2.09 14.58 10.96
N ALA A 734 -2.34 15.66 10.23
CA ALA A 734 -1.44 16.15 9.19
C ALA A 734 -0.07 16.55 9.76
N ARG A 735 -0.04 17.27 10.88
CA ARG A 735 1.19 17.63 11.59
C ARG A 735 1.99 16.42 12.07
N MET A 736 1.30 15.34 12.52
CA MET A 736 1.96 14.10 12.91
C MET A 736 2.60 13.39 11.72
N ARG A 737 1.91 13.33 10.60
CA ARG A 737 2.45 12.76 9.35
C ARG A 737 3.67 13.53 8.84
N GLU A 738 3.74 14.82 9.03
CA GLU A 738 4.94 15.61 8.71
C GLU A 738 6.07 15.32 9.70
N ARG A 739 5.79 15.32 11.00
CA ARG A 739 6.79 15.10 12.05
C ARG A 739 7.45 13.73 11.94
N VAL A 740 6.70 12.69 11.58
CA VAL A 740 7.24 11.32 11.47
C VAL A 740 8.22 11.14 10.31
N LEU A 741 8.28 12.05 9.34
CA LEU A 741 9.24 11.99 8.23
C LEU A 741 10.70 12.02 8.71
N ALA A 742 10.97 12.53 9.91
CA ALA A 742 12.29 12.44 10.54
C ALA A 742 12.68 10.97 10.85
N PHE A 743 11.71 10.07 10.98
CA PHE A 743 11.89 8.64 11.26
C PHE A 743 11.63 7.77 10.03
N ASP A 744 11.31 8.40 8.87
CA ASP A 744 11.08 7.67 7.62
C ASP A 744 12.28 6.80 7.24
N GLU A 745 12.01 5.61 6.74
CA GLU A 745 13.02 4.63 6.35
C GLU A 745 14.11 5.21 5.44
N ARG A 746 13.79 6.16 4.56
CA ARG A 746 14.76 6.81 3.67
C ARG A 746 15.66 7.80 4.41
N THR A 747 15.08 8.55 5.35
CA THR A 747 15.85 9.49 6.18
C THR A 747 16.82 8.73 7.07
N VAL A 748 16.34 7.67 7.69
CA VAL A 748 17.15 6.79 8.55
C VAL A 748 18.19 6.03 7.74
N ALA A 749 17.85 5.55 6.53
CA ALA A 749 18.79 4.85 5.65
C ALA A 749 19.97 5.74 5.24
N ARG A 750 19.74 7.03 4.95
CA ARG A 750 20.85 7.99 4.68
C ARG A 750 21.78 8.14 5.87
N ALA A 751 21.23 8.30 7.08
CA ALA A 751 22.05 8.39 8.28
C ALA A 751 22.87 7.10 8.52
N TRP A 752 22.34 5.94 8.17
CA TRP A 752 23.06 4.68 8.20
C TRP A 752 24.13 4.57 7.11
N ALA A 753 23.84 5.02 5.89
CA ALA A 753 24.83 5.05 4.80
C ALA A 753 26.05 5.89 5.20
N GLU A 754 25.85 7.10 5.71
CA GLU A 754 26.91 7.94 6.27
C GLU A 754 27.68 7.25 7.41
N ALA A 755 26.97 6.61 8.35
CA ALA A 755 27.60 5.92 9.48
C ALA A 755 28.44 4.72 9.04
N LEU A 756 28.06 4.05 7.96
CA LEU A 756 28.79 2.90 7.40
C LEU A 756 29.84 3.30 6.37
N GLY A 757 29.82 4.53 5.84
CA GLY A 757 30.75 5.01 4.80
C GLY A 757 30.36 4.52 3.40
N LEU A 758 29.07 4.59 3.09
CA LEU A 758 28.45 4.14 1.83
C LEU A 758 28.12 5.32 0.87
N ASP A 759 28.64 6.51 1.12
CA ASP A 759 28.38 7.73 0.32
C ASP A 759 29.01 7.66 -1.08
#